data_75b983da6e14d52371e4c1136066f312
#
_entry.id   75b983da6e14d52371e4c1136066f312
#
_cell.length_a   1.000
_cell.length_b   1.000
_cell.length_c   1.000
_cell.angle_alpha   90.00
_cell.angle_beta   90.00
_cell.angle_gamma   90.00
#
_symmetry.space_group_name_H-M   'P 1'
#
loop_
_entity.id
_entity.type
_entity.pdbx_description
1 polymer ?
#
loop_
_entity_poly.entity_id
_entity_poly.type
_entity_poly.pdbx_seq_one_letter_code
_entity_poly.pdbx_strand_id
1 'polypeptide(L)'
;MSYQLVIAEKPSVARSIAGVIGADKKQDGYMEGNGYLVSWCIGHLVSLADAGTYDERFKKWRYDDLPILPQEWQYIIPDDKKKQFDTLRSLMERPDVTGLVCATDAGREGELIFRFVYQMAGCKKPFQRLWISSMEDAAIKDGFAHLKPGTDYDNLYQSALCRAQADWLVGINATRLFSILYHKTLTVGRVQTPTLKMLVDREAKISSFQKEKYHIVQIAAGGMEAASERIGNADDAKALKAACETAQAVCVSVTREKKTEQPPRLYDLTTLQREANRLFGFTAKQTLDYAQQLYEKKLLTYPRTDSQYLTDDMLPTAESLVSGLWPLLPFATGLDLSPQFGRVLNSKKVSDHHAIVPTMEFVQKGFDGLTEGEKKLLSLVCCKLLCAVAAPHVYEAVTATFTCAGNTFTAKGKTILTPGWKELDRRFKASFKTDADDTAPEPARELPEITEGQTFDKVTAAVTEHFTAPPKSYTEDTLLSAMERAGADDLPEDAERQGLGTPATRASILEKLVQMGFVERRGKQLLPTKDGHNLACVLPEALTSPQLTAQWETELTAIVKGQADPEGFMAGIAEMTRGLIANYSQISKDAQKLFQAERVVIGKCPRCGESVYEGKKNYYCGNRSCQFVMWKNDRFFEERGKAFTPKIAAALLKDGKAKVKGLRSMKTGKTYDGTVLLADTGGKYVNYRVEQRGKN
;
A
#
# COMPACT_ATOMS: atom_id res chain seq x y z
N MET A 1 9.66 -45.09 18.82
CA MET A 1 9.99 -43.69 19.20
C MET A 1 8.72 -42.89 19.01
N SER A 2 8.39 -41.98 19.91
CA SER A 2 7.30 -41.04 19.73
C SER A 2 7.81 -39.76 19.09
N TYR A 3 7.00 -39.13 18.25
CA TYR A 3 7.31 -37.89 17.56
C TYR A 3 6.40 -36.75 17.98
N GLN A 4 6.92 -35.53 17.94
CA GLN A 4 6.17 -34.29 17.94
C GLN A 4 6.14 -33.75 16.49
N LEU A 5 4.94 -33.44 15.96
CA LEU A 5 4.82 -32.86 14.61
C LEU A 5 4.79 -31.33 14.71
N VAL A 6 5.83 -30.69 14.21
CA VAL A 6 5.94 -29.23 14.09
C VAL A 6 5.41 -28.78 12.74
N ILE A 7 4.48 -27.82 12.73
CA ILE A 7 3.89 -27.30 11.51
C ILE A 7 4.18 -25.79 11.40
N ALA A 8 5.05 -25.43 10.46
CA ALA A 8 5.41 -24.05 10.17
C ALA A 8 4.51 -23.48 9.05
N GLU A 9 4.49 -22.15 8.88
CA GLU A 9 3.71 -21.48 7.83
C GLU A 9 4.32 -21.65 6.43
N LYS A 10 5.66 -21.78 6.35
CA LYS A 10 6.42 -21.82 5.09
C LYS A 10 7.54 -22.82 5.12
N PRO A 11 7.97 -23.34 3.94
CA PRO A 11 9.08 -24.29 3.84
C PRO A 11 10.42 -23.75 4.37
N SER A 12 10.69 -22.45 4.20
CA SER A 12 11.92 -21.79 4.69
C SER A 12 11.98 -21.78 6.21
N VAL A 13 10.88 -21.40 6.85
CA VAL A 13 10.72 -21.39 8.32
C VAL A 13 10.85 -22.80 8.89
N ALA A 14 10.19 -23.79 8.27
CA ALA A 14 10.30 -25.20 8.67
C ALA A 14 11.75 -25.70 8.66
N ARG A 15 12.51 -25.38 7.60
CA ARG A 15 13.94 -25.77 7.51
C ARG A 15 14.79 -25.11 8.62
N SER A 16 14.55 -23.84 8.91
CA SER A 16 15.25 -23.14 9.98
C SER A 16 14.99 -23.78 11.34
N ILE A 17 13.72 -24.04 11.64
CA ILE A 17 13.31 -24.73 12.88
C ILE A 17 13.94 -26.13 12.95
N ALA A 18 13.80 -26.93 11.88
CA ALA A 18 14.29 -28.29 11.80
C ALA A 18 15.80 -28.38 12.07
N GLY A 19 16.59 -27.46 11.48
CA GLY A 19 18.04 -27.40 11.72
C GLY A 19 18.40 -27.14 13.18
N VAL A 20 17.62 -26.30 13.87
CA VAL A 20 17.89 -25.97 15.29
C VAL A 20 17.51 -27.09 16.24
N ILE A 21 16.40 -27.81 16.00
CA ILE A 21 15.92 -28.90 16.86
C ILE A 21 16.49 -30.27 16.47
N GLY A 22 17.34 -30.35 15.44
CA GLY A 22 18.02 -31.59 15.03
C GLY A 22 17.14 -32.52 14.18
N ALA A 23 16.16 -32.00 13.47
CA ALA A 23 15.33 -32.76 12.52
C ALA A 23 15.83 -32.54 11.09
N ASP A 24 17.03 -33.00 10.78
CA ASP A 24 17.80 -32.69 9.56
C ASP A 24 17.61 -33.65 8.39
N LYS A 25 17.00 -34.83 8.63
CA LYS A 25 16.75 -35.84 7.59
C LYS A 25 15.57 -35.42 6.71
N LYS A 26 15.89 -35.06 5.48
CA LYS A 26 14.89 -34.59 4.50
C LYS A 26 14.04 -35.75 3.96
N GLN A 27 12.73 -35.53 3.94
CA GLN A 27 11.70 -36.40 3.37
C GLN A 27 10.86 -35.63 2.33
N ASP A 28 9.90 -36.29 1.63
CA ASP A 28 8.98 -35.61 0.72
C ASP A 28 7.91 -34.86 1.55
N GLY A 29 7.98 -33.55 1.54
CA GLY A 29 7.04 -32.66 2.24
C GLY A 29 7.32 -32.46 3.74
N TYR A 30 8.38 -33.03 4.34
CA TYR A 30 8.74 -32.81 5.75
C TYR A 30 10.22 -33.13 6.02
N MET A 31 10.66 -32.84 7.24
CA MET A 31 11.98 -33.19 7.76
C MET A 31 11.80 -34.00 9.05
N GLU A 32 12.73 -34.92 9.34
CA GLU A 32 12.66 -35.87 10.45
C GLU A 32 13.98 -35.94 11.22
N GLY A 33 13.91 -36.03 12.52
CA GLY A 33 15.08 -36.27 13.40
C GLY A 33 14.79 -35.86 14.85
N ASN A 34 15.59 -36.33 15.76
CA ASN A 34 15.59 -36.00 17.18
C ASN A 34 14.18 -36.02 17.86
N GLY A 35 13.30 -36.96 17.45
CA GLY A 35 11.93 -37.06 17.99
C GLY A 35 10.95 -36.04 17.40
N TYR A 36 11.33 -35.31 16.34
CA TYR A 36 10.50 -34.35 15.68
C TYR A 36 10.27 -34.72 14.19
N LEU A 37 9.05 -34.42 13.74
CA LEU A 37 8.71 -34.29 12.32
C LEU A 37 8.40 -32.82 12.08
N VAL A 38 9.05 -32.19 11.13
CA VAL A 38 8.85 -30.77 10.82
C VAL A 38 8.31 -30.64 9.42
N SER A 39 7.08 -30.18 9.29
CA SER A 39 6.42 -29.92 8.02
C SER A 39 5.91 -28.48 7.95
N TRP A 40 5.24 -28.11 6.88
CA TRP A 40 4.87 -26.72 6.63
C TRP A 40 3.57 -26.57 5.86
N CYS A 41 2.93 -25.42 6.02
CA CYS A 41 1.92 -24.90 5.13
C CYS A 41 2.58 -24.16 3.94
N ILE A 42 1.77 -23.77 2.96
CA ILE A 42 2.18 -22.86 1.87
C ILE A 42 1.21 -21.67 1.93
N GLY A 43 1.30 -20.91 3.04
CA GLY A 43 0.23 -19.99 3.44
C GLY A 43 -1.07 -20.76 3.72
N HIS A 44 -2.21 -20.20 3.38
CA HIS A 44 -3.50 -20.91 3.53
C HIS A 44 -3.59 -22.15 2.65
N LEU A 45 -3.52 -23.35 3.24
CA LEU A 45 -3.81 -24.62 2.56
C LEU A 45 -5.33 -24.89 2.49
N VAL A 46 -6.06 -24.36 3.46
CA VAL A 46 -7.51 -24.48 3.57
C VAL A 46 -8.10 -23.08 3.56
N SER A 47 -9.21 -22.89 2.85
CA SER A 47 -9.92 -21.62 2.76
C SER A 47 -11.42 -21.83 2.95
N LEU A 48 -12.14 -20.76 3.30
CA LEU A 48 -13.62 -20.78 3.23
C LEU A 48 -14.05 -21.07 1.79
N ALA A 49 -15.07 -21.89 1.63
CA ALA A 49 -15.58 -22.29 0.32
C ALA A 49 -16.24 -21.12 -0.41
N ASP A 50 -16.19 -21.17 -1.74
CA ASP A 50 -16.95 -20.25 -2.58
C ASP A 50 -18.45 -20.49 -2.45
N ALA A 51 -19.27 -19.46 -2.71
CA ALA A 51 -20.73 -19.57 -2.65
C ALA A 51 -21.30 -20.73 -3.47
N GLY A 52 -20.73 -21.01 -4.65
CA GLY A 52 -21.17 -22.12 -5.50
C GLY A 52 -20.98 -23.52 -4.91
N THR A 53 -20.21 -23.64 -3.83
CA THR A 53 -20.03 -24.90 -3.07
C THR A 53 -21.25 -25.19 -2.17
N TYR A 54 -21.86 -24.13 -1.61
CA TYR A 54 -23.03 -24.24 -0.76
C TYR A 54 -24.31 -24.62 -1.54
N ASP A 55 -24.47 -24.02 -2.73
CA ASP A 55 -25.59 -24.29 -3.62
C ASP A 55 -25.21 -23.95 -5.07
N GLU A 56 -25.51 -24.83 -6.02
CA GLU A 56 -25.23 -24.59 -7.45
C GLU A 56 -25.89 -23.33 -8.01
N ARG A 57 -27.06 -22.93 -7.49
CA ARG A 57 -27.72 -21.67 -7.90
C ARG A 57 -26.82 -20.48 -7.72
N PHE A 58 -25.93 -20.46 -6.71
CA PHE A 58 -24.99 -19.40 -6.44
C PHE A 58 -23.80 -19.32 -7.42
N LYS A 59 -23.66 -20.26 -8.35
CA LYS A 59 -22.68 -20.13 -9.46
C LYS A 59 -23.04 -19.00 -10.42
N LYS A 60 -24.34 -18.68 -10.53
CA LYS A 60 -24.83 -17.51 -11.27
C LYS A 60 -25.19 -16.41 -10.30
N TRP A 61 -24.83 -15.18 -10.65
CA TRP A 61 -25.13 -14.03 -9.81
C TRP A 61 -26.53 -13.50 -10.13
N ARG A 62 -27.47 -13.67 -9.21
CA ARG A 62 -28.84 -13.20 -9.31
C ARG A 62 -29.22 -12.46 -8.05
N TYR A 63 -30.04 -11.43 -8.17
CA TYR A 63 -30.51 -10.63 -7.03
C TYR A 63 -31.34 -11.50 -6.05
N ASP A 64 -32.22 -12.34 -6.57
CA ASP A 64 -33.12 -13.19 -5.78
C ASP A 64 -32.38 -14.24 -4.93
N ASP A 65 -31.08 -14.46 -5.19
CA ASP A 65 -30.26 -15.39 -4.44
C ASP A 65 -29.54 -14.70 -3.26
N LEU A 66 -29.76 -13.39 -3.05
CA LEU A 66 -29.13 -12.61 -1.98
C LEU A 66 -30.10 -12.36 -0.82
N PRO A 67 -29.63 -12.29 0.44
CA PRO A 67 -28.24 -12.49 0.86
C PRO A 67 -27.83 -13.96 0.94
N ILE A 68 -26.54 -14.25 0.68
CA ILE A 68 -25.93 -15.56 0.90
C ILE A 68 -25.40 -15.59 2.33
N LEU A 69 -26.05 -16.35 3.20
CA LEU A 69 -25.75 -16.49 4.62
C LEU A 69 -25.65 -17.97 4.96
N PRO A 70 -24.45 -18.59 4.90
CA PRO A 70 -24.28 -19.99 5.25
C PRO A 70 -24.70 -20.27 6.71
N GLN A 71 -25.45 -21.32 6.93
CA GLN A 71 -25.77 -21.82 8.29
C GLN A 71 -24.59 -22.63 8.84
N GLU A 72 -23.96 -23.42 7.98
CA GLU A 72 -22.76 -24.19 8.28
C GLU A 72 -21.65 -23.79 7.33
N TRP A 73 -20.48 -23.45 7.87
CA TRP A 73 -19.33 -23.05 7.08
C TRP A 73 -18.66 -24.25 6.42
N GLN A 74 -18.44 -24.16 5.11
CA GLN A 74 -17.71 -25.15 4.34
C GLN A 74 -16.31 -24.65 4.01
N TYR A 75 -15.39 -25.61 3.92
CA TYR A 75 -13.98 -25.34 3.66
C TYR A 75 -13.51 -26.08 2.42
N ILE A 76 -12.57 -25.52 1.69
CA ILE A 76 -11.99 -26.11 0.49
C ILE A 76 -10.46 -26.15 0.59
N ILE A 77 -9.89 -27.14 -0.07
CA ILE A 77 -8.45 -27.24 -0.29
C ILE A 77 -8.22 -26.99 -1.79
N PRO A 78 -7.54 -25.89 -2.20
CA PRO A 78 -7.21 -25.65 -3.59
C PRO A 78 -6.39 -26.81 -4.18
N ASP A 79 -6.62 -27.15 -5.46
CA ASP A 79 -5.99 -28.32 -6.10
C ASP A 79 -4.48 -28.25 -6.08
N ASP A 80 -3.90 -27.07 -6.27
CA ASP A 80 -2.45 -26.83 -6.24
C ASP A 80 -1.83 -27.03 -4.85
N LYS A 81 -2.64 -27.07 -3.78
CA LYS A 81 -2.22 -27.23 -2.38
C LYS A 81 -2.53 -28.59 -1.79
N LYS A 82 -3.27 -29.40 -2.52
CA LYS A 82 -3.76 -30.69 -2.05
C LYS A 82 -2.63 -31.63 -1.64
N LYS A 83 -1.54 -31.71 -2.44
CA LYS A 83 -0.39 -32.57 -2.12
C LYS A 83 0.19 -32.28 -0.73
N GLN A 84 0.40 -31.00 -0.42
CA GLN A 84 0.98 -30.60 0.88
C GLN A 84 -0.01 -30.81 2.04
N PHE A 85 -1.29 -30.56 1.81
CA PHE A 85 -2.34 -30.86 2.78
C PHE A 85 -2.40 -32.36 3.10
N ASP A 86 -2.37 -33.23 2.07
CA ASP A 86 -2.41 -34.69 2.25
C ASP A 86 -1.16 -35.18 3.00
N THR A 87 0.00 -34.59 2.76
CA THR A 87 1.23 -34.85 3.54
C THR A 87 1.01 -34.53 5.02
N LEU A 88 0.51 -33.33 5.35
CA LEU A 88 0.25 -32.94 6.74
C LEU A 88 -0.78 -33.86 7.41
N ARG A 89 -1.86 -34.18 6.72
CA ARG A 89 -2.89 -35.10 7.23
C ARG A 89 -2.30 -36.47 7.53
N SER A 90 -1.52 -37.04 6.60
CA SER A 90 -0.87 -38.33 6.81
C SER A 90 0.09 -38.34 8.01
N LEU A 91 0.83 -37.24 8.21
CA LEU A 91 1.71 -37.08 9.39
C LEU A 91 0.91 -36.96 10.69
N MET A 92 -0.21 -36.24 10.67
CA MET A 92 -1.10 -36.12 11.83
C MET A 92 -1.77 -37.46 12.20
N GLU A 93 -2.06 -38.32 11.24
CA GLU A 93 -2.69 -39.63 11.43
C GLU A 93 -1.70 -40.68 11.96
N ARG A 94 -0.40 -40.48 11.84
CA ARG A 94 0.63 -41.44 12.29
C ARG A 94 0.44 -41.80 13.79
N PRO A 95 0.40 -43.08 14.14
CA PRO A 95 0.21 -43.51 15.53
C PRO A 95 1.39 -43.16 16.46
N ASP A 96 2.58 -43.00 15.90
CA ASP A 96 3.78 -42.61 16.63
C ASP A 96 3.95 -41.09 16.84
N VAL A 97 3.06 -40.26 16.24
CA VAL A 97 2.94 -38.84 16.53
C VAL A 97 2.02 -38.63 17.72
N THR A 98 2.54 -38.17 18.84
CA THR A 98 1.80 -38.02 20.11
C THR A 98 1.25 -36.63 20.35
N GLY A 99 1.77 -35.61 19.67
CA GLY A 99 1.31 -34.22 19.78
C GLY A 99 1.82 -33.37 18.62
N LEU A 100 1.32 -32.15 18.53
CA LEU A 100 1.69 -31.20 17.51
C LEU A 100 2.27 -29.93 18.13
N VAL A 101 3.11 -29.22 17.37
CA VAL A 101 3.56 -27.87 17.68
C VAL A 101 3.12 -26.94 16.53
N CYS A 102 2.24 -26.01 16.84
CA CYS A 102 1.88 -24.93 15.95
C CYS A 102 3.03 -23.92 15.89
N ALA A 103 3.76 -23.90 14.80
CA ALA A 103 4.90 -23.02 14.52
C ALA A 103 4.65 -22.11 13.30
N THR A 104 3.39 -21.81 13.02
CA THR A 104 3.01 -20.74 12.08
C THR A 104 3.33 -19.37 12.66
N ASP A 105 3.34 -18.34 11.82
CA ASP A 105 3.67 -16.99 12.26
C ASP A 105 2.85 -16.60 13.50
N ALA A 106 3.47 -15.95 14.49
CA ALA A 106 2.81 -15.56 15.72
C ALA A 106 1.83 -14.41 15.46
N GLY A 107 0.55 -14.70 15.56
CA GLY A 107 -0.53 -13.76 15.27
C GLY A 107 -1.83 -14.45 14.85
N ARG A 108 -2.90 -13.63 14.70
CA ARG A 108 -4.26 -14.11 14.33
C ARG A 108 -4.28 -14.94 13.04
N GLU A 109 -3.53 -14.49 12.03
CA GLU A 109 -3.50 -15.16 10.72
C GLU A 109 -2.81 -16.51 10.77
N GLY A 110 -1.65 -16.61 11.45
CA GLY A 110 -0.94 -17.87 11.59
C GLY A 110 -1.73 -18.89 12.42
N GLU A 111 -2.45 -18.44 13.45
CA GLU A 111 -3.35 -19.29 14.22
C GLU A 111 -4.48 -19.85 13.34
N LEU A 112 -5.09 -19.00 12.49
CA LEU A 112 -6.15 -19.42 11.56
C LEU A 112 -5.64 -20.45 10.54
N ILE A 113 -4.46 -20.23 9.96
CA ILE A 113 -3.83 -21.16 9.00
C ILE A 113 -3.66 -22.56 9.63
N PHE A 114 -3.09 -22.61 10.83
CA PHE A 114 -2.87 -23.88 11.52
C PHE A 114 -4.19 -24.56 11.87
N ARG A 115 -5.13 -23.84 12.50
CA ARG A 115 -6.41 -24.40 12.95
C ARG A 115 -7.26 -24.94 11.81
N PHE A 116 -7.27 -24.26 10.66
CA PHE A 116 -7.99 -24.74 9.48
C PHE A 116 -7.42 -26.09 8.98
N VAL A 117 -6.09 -26.23 8.94
CA VAL A 117 -5.45 -27.49 8.55
C VAL A 117 -5.72 -28.58 9.58
N TYR A 118 -5.58 -28.27 10.86
CA TYR A 118 -5.82 -29.18 11.97
C TYR A 118 -7.25 -29.74 11.98
N GLN A 119 -8.24 -28.86 11.83
CA GLN A 119 -9.66 -29.23 11.79
C GLN A 119 -10.01 -30.01 10.52
N MET A 120 -9.55 -29.55 9.36
CA MET A 120 -9.84 -30.19 8.08
C MET A 120 -9.18 -31.59 7.96
N ALA A 121 -8.06 -31.80 8.63
CA ALA A 121 -7.44 -33.11 8.77
C ALA A 121 -8.16 -34.03 9.79
N GLY A 122 -9.14 -33.51 10.54
CA GLY A 122 -9.85 -34.26 11.59
C GLY A 122 -8.94 -34.64 12.76
N CYS A 123 -7.83 -33.96 12.96
CA CYS A 123 -6.87 -34.26 14.02
C CYS A 123 -7.44 -33.93 15.39
N LYS A 124 -7.23 -34.85 16.38
CA LYS A 124 -7.67 -34.66 17.77
C LYS A 124 -6.50 -34.73 18.77
N LYS A 125 -5.26 -34.83 18.27
CA LYS A 125 -4.07 -34.87 19.12
C LYS A 125 -3.84 -33.52 19.78
N PRO A 126 -3.33 -33.50 21.04
CA PRO A 126 -3.01 -32.23 21.69
C PRO A 126 -1.95 -31.46 20.91
N PHE A 127 -2.01 -30.13 20.97
CA PHE A 127 -0.98 -29.31 20.38
C PHE A 127 -0.57 -28.16 21.31
N GLN A 128 0.67 -27.70 21.10
CA GLN A 128 1.27 -26.56 21.76
C GLN A 128 1.58 -25.47 20.75
N ARG A 129 1.77 -24.26 21.21
CA ARG A 129 2.06 -23.08 20.39
C ARG A 129 3.48 -22.61 20.62
N LEU A 130 4.26 -22.54 19.54
CA LEU A 130 5.53 -21.83 19.46
C LEU A 130 5.26 -20.36 19.11
N TRP A 131 5.71 -19.44 19.98
CA TRP A 131 5.54 -18.00 19.78
C TRP A 131 6.90 -17.32 19.79
N ILE A 132 7.42 -16.95 18.62
CA ILE A 132 8.76 -16.37 18.44
C ILE A 132 8.69 -15.18 17.49
N SER A 133 9.51 -14.15 17.74
CA SER A 133 9.62 -12.93 16.94
C SER A 133 10.88 -12.89 16.06
N SER A 134 11.77 -13.87 16.20
CA SER A 134 13.00 -14.01 15.40
C SER A 134 13.23 -15.46 15.00
N MET A 135 13.88 -15.67 13.87
CA MET A 135 14.30 -16.96 13.37
C MET A 135 15.76 -17.31 13.74
N GLU A 136 16.39 -16.53 14.61
CA GLU A 136 17.72 -16.85 15.14
C GLU A 136 17.66 -18.14 15.96
N ASP A 137 18.74 -18.90 15.93
CA ASP A 137 18.81 -20.21 16.60
C ASP A 137 18.55 -20.12 18.10
N ALA A 138 18.99 -19.04 18.75
CA ALA A 138 18.75 -18.80 20.18
C ALA A 138 17.24 -18.58 20.45
N ALA A 139 16.55 -17.78 19.63
CA ALA A 139 15.13 -17.51 19.79
C ALA A 139 14.29 -18.78 19.56
N ILE A 140 14.65 -19.60 18.57
CA ILE A 140 13.96 -20.88 18.32
C ILE A 140 14.15 -21.82 19.52
N LYS A 141 15.36 -21.98 20.05
CA LYS A 141 15.64 -22.82 21.22
C LYS A 141 14.86 -22.38 22.45
N ASP A 142 14.86 -21.07 22.71
CA ASP A 142 14.11 -20.48 23.83
C ASP A 142 12.60 -20.71 23.66
N GLY A 143 12.08 -20.47 22.47
CA GLY A 143 10.66 -20.69 22.14
C GLY A 143 10.23 -22.16 22.37
N PHE A 144 11.07 -23.14 21.98
CA PHE A 144 10.80 -24.57 22.25
C PHE A 144 10.88 -24.93 23.74
N ALA A 145 11.67 -24.22 24.52
CA ALA A 145 11.69 -24.38 25.98
C ALA A 145 10.44 -23.81 26.68
N HIS A 146 9.72 -22.88 26.02
CA HIS A 146 8.58 -22.15 26.58
C HIS A 146 7.29 -22.34 25.77
N LEU A 147 7.08 -23.54 25.18
CA LEU A 147 5.84 -23.86 24.46
C LEU A 147 4.61 -23.72 25.39
N LYS A 148 3.55 -23.10 24.87
CA LYS A 148 2.29 -22.94 25.60
C LYS A 148 1.20 -23.87 25.06
N PRO A 149 0.21 -24.26 25.89
CA PRO A 149 -0.93 -25.05 25.44
C PRO A 149 -1.67 -24.33 24.28
N GLY A 150 -2.08 -25.08 23.27
CA GLY A 150 -2.83 -24.52 22.15
C GLY A 150 -4.17 -23.88 22.55
N THR A 151 -4.77 -24.35 23.65
CA THR A 151 -6.01 -23.80 24.21
C THR A 151 -5.91 -22.37 24.70
N ASP A 152 -4.72 -21.91 25.07
CA ASP A 152 -4.48 -20.51 25.49
C ASP A 152 -4.75 -19.52 24.33
N TYR A 153 -4.80 -20.02 23.08
CA TYR A 153 -5.00 -19.25 21.85
C TYR A 153 -6.38 -19.46 21.21
N ASP A 154 -7.35 -20.08 21.91
CA ASP A 154 -8.68 -20.34 21.38
C ASP A 154 -9.43 -19.03 21.06
N ASN A 155 -9.36 -18.03 21.92
CA ASN A 155 -9.97 -16.72 21.67
C ASN A 155 -9.30 -16.00 20.48
N LEU A 156 -7.98 -16.13 20.31
CA LEU A 156 -7.26 -15.60 19.18
C LEU A 156 -7.75 -16.22 17.86
N TYR A 157 -7.94 -17.55 17.87
CA TYR A 157 -8.53 -18.28 16.75
C TYR A 157 -9.96 -17.84 16.48
N GLN A 158 -10.82 -17.72 17.50
CA GLN A 158 -12.21 -17.26 17.31
C GLN A 158 -12.27 -15.87 16.69
N SER A 159 -11.46 -14.93 17.15
CA SER A 159 -11.35 -13.60 16.55
C SER A 159 -10.93 -13.66 15.07
N ALA A 160 -9.93 -14.50 14.73
CA ALA A 160 -9.47 -14.68 13.36
C ALA A 160 -10.55 -15.30 12.45
N LEU A 161 -11.28 -16.31 12.98
CA LEU A 161 -12.38 -16.97 12.29
C LEU A 161 -13.54 -16.01 12.02
N CYS A 162 -13.99 -15.29 13.03
CA CYS A 162 -15.05 -14.28 12.90
C CYS A 162 -14.67 -13.23 11.84
N ARG A 163 -13.44 -12.74 11.86
CA ARG A 163 -12.95 -11.81 10.85
C ARG A 163 -13.03 -12.39 9.43
N ALA A 164 -12.54 -13.62 9.24
CA ALA A 164 -12.54 -14.28 7.93
C ALA A 164 -13.98 -14.49 7.40
N GLN A 165 -14.87 -14.94 8.26
CA GLN A 165 -16.28 -15.16 7.94
C GLN A 165 -17.03 -13.85 7.65
N ALA A 166 -16.83 -12.81 8.45
CA ALA A 166 -17.41 -11.50 8.26
C ALA A 166 -16.94 -10.83 6.96
N ASP A 167 -15.65 -10.88 6.68
CA ASP A 167 -15.07 -10.36 5.43
C ASP A 167 -15.61 -11.14 4.20
N TRP A 168 -15.84 -12.46 4.34
CA TRP A 168 -16.49 -13.28 3.31
C TRP A 168 -17.94 -12.86 3.09
N LEU A 169 -18.75 -12.74 4.16
CA LEU A 169 -20.17 -12.37 4.07
C LEU A 169 -20.36 -11.02 3.40
N VAL A 170 -19.68 -9.99 3.87
CA VAL A 170 -19.79 -8.65 3.31
C VAL A 170 -19.21 -8.60 1.91
N GLY A 171 -18.05 -9.21 1.70
CA GLY A 171 -17.37 -9.22 0.41
C GLY A 171 -18.20 -9.85 -0.69
N ILE A 172 -18.75 -11.04 -0.46
CA ILE A 172 -19.52 -11.76 -1.48
C ILE A 172 -20.87 -11.11 -1.77
N ASN A 173 -21.61 -10.73 -0.72
CA ASN A 173 -22.95 -10.17 -0.88
C ASN A 173 -22.88 -8.76 -1.50
N ALA A 174 -22.05 -7.87 -1.01
CA ALA A 174 -21.91 -6.53 -1.55
C ALA A 174 -21.33 -6.55 -2.99
N THR A 175 -20.31 -7.39 -3.24
CA THR A 175 -19.76 -7.55 -4.60
C THR A 175 -20.82 -7.99 -5.59
N ARG A 176 -21.61 -9.01 -5.26
CA ARG A 176 -22.66 -9.51 -6.16
C ARG A 176 -23.79 -8.52 -6.34
N LEU A 177 -24.26 -7.92 -5.26
CA LEU A 177 -25.32 -6.91 -5.27
C LEU A 177 -24.98 -5.78 -6.26
N PHE A 178 -23.87 -5.09 -6.03
CA PHE A 178 -23.49 -3.94 -6.87
C PHE A 178 -23.09 -4.37 -8.28
N SER A 179 -22.47 -5.54 -8.45
CA SER A 179 -22.16 -6.06 -9.78
C SER A 179 -23.40 -6.37 -10.61
N ILE A 180 -24.46 -6.92 -10.00
CA ILE A 180 -25.74 -7.18 -10.65
C ILE A 180 -26.43 -5.87 -11.03
N LEU A 181 -26.53 -4.93 -10.10
CA LEU A 181 -27.20 -3.66 -10.30
C LEU A 181 -26.55 -2.83 -11.41
N TYR A 182 -25.22 -2.83 -11.49
CA TYR A 182 -24.45 -2.01 -12.46
C TYR A 182 -23.98 -2.80 -13.70
N HIS A 183 -24.31 -4.08 -13.82
CA HIS A 183 -23.91 -4.95 -14.94
C HIS A 183 -22.40 -4.98 -15.22
N LYS A 184 -21.61 -4.86 -14.18
CA LYS A 184 -20.15 -4.89 -14.20
C LYS A 184 -19.60 -5.50 -12.91
N THR A 185 -18.53 -6.28 -13.01
CA THR A 185 -17.87 -6.81 -11.80
C THR A 185 -17.30 -5.66 -10.97
N LEU A 186 -17.89 -5.43 -9.80
CA LEU A 186 -17.55 -4.39 -8.85
C LEU A 186 -17.21 -5.05 -7.52
N THR A 187 -15.92 -5.25 -7.28
CA THR A 187 -15.47 -5.90 -6.04
C THR A 187 -15.52 -4.92 -4.88
N VAL A 188 -16.23 -5.31 -3.84
CA VAL A 188 -16.40 -4.55 -2.60
C VAL A 188 -15.71 -5.27 -1.46
N GLY A 189 -15.12 -4.54 -0.54
CA GLY A 189 -14.49 -5.11 0.65
C GLY A 189 -14.28 -4.07 1.73
N ARG A 190 -14.41 -4.49 2.99
CA ARG A 190 -14.43 -3.66 4.18
C ARG A 190 -13.27 -2.66 4.29
N VAL A 191 -12.05 -3.04 3.88
CA VAL A 191 -10.89 -2.17 3.97
C VAL A 191 -10.56 -1.53 2.61
N GLN A 192 -10.69 -2.29 1.51
CA GLN A 192 -10.35 -1.77 0.18
C GLN A 192 -11.26 -0.63 -0.28
N THR A 193 -12.56 -0.69 0.05
CA THR A 193 -13.52 0.31 -0.38
C THR A 193 -13.33 1.67 0.30
N PRO A 194 -13.18 1.75 1.64
CA PRO A 194 -12.81 3.00 2.30
C PRO A 194 -11.45 3.55 1.83
N THR A 195 -10.48 2.68 1.56
CA THR A 195 -9.19 3.11 1.00
C THR A 195 -9.36 3.76 -0.38
N LEU A 196 -10.20 3.18 -1.24
CA LEU A 196 -10.55 3.77 -2.54
C LEU A 196 -11.26 5.13 -2.36
N LYS A 197 -12.18 5.22 -1.41
CA LYS A 197 -12.89 6.47 -1.09
C LYS A 197 -11.95 7.58 -0.68
N MET A 198 -10.93 7.29 0.15
CA MET A 198 -9.89 8.27 0.52
C MET A 198 -9.16 8.85 -0.69
N LEU A 199 -8.83 7.99 -1.68
CA LEU A 199 -8.21 8.45 -2.94
C LEU A 199 -9.15 9.35 -3.73
N VAL A 200 -10.42 8.96 -3.87
CA VAL A 200 -11.43 9.73 -4.60
C VAL A 200 -11.67 11.08 -3.95
N ASP A 201 -11.81 11.13 -2.62
CA ASP A 201 -12.02 12.38 -1.89
C ASP A 201 -10.80 13.31 -1.96
N ARG A 202 -9.59 12.76 -2.01
CA ARG A 202 -8.36 13.53 -2.21
C ARG A 202 -8.35 14.20 -3.59
N GLU A 203 -8.65 13.48 -4.64
CA GLU A 203 -8.69 14.01 -6.00
C GLU A 203 -9.86 15.00 -6.19
N ALA A 204 -10.99 14.78 -5.53
CA ALA A 204 -12.09 15.74 -5.49
C ALA A 204 -11.67 17.07 -4.85
N LYS A 205 -10.94 17.02 -3.72
CA LYS A 205 -10.37 18.21 -3.07
C LYS A 205 -9.36 18.94 -3.96
N ILE A 206 -8.56 18.20 -4.73
CA ILE A 206 -7.59 18.77 -5.66
C ILE A 206 -8.31 19.45 -6.82
N SER A 207 -9.30 18.79 -7.42
CA SER A 207 -10.02 19.31 -8.59
C SER A 207 -10.96 20.47 -8.25
N SER A 208 -11.51 20.53 -7.04
CA SER A 208 -12.35 21.65 -6.58
C SER A 208 -11.56 22.82 -5.98
N PHE A 209 -10.22 22.65 -5.86
CA PHE A 209 -9.39 23.68 -5.23
C PHE A 209 -9.33 24.95 -6.07
N GLN A 210 -9.64 26.06 -5.43
CA GLN A 210 -9.49 27.37 -6.03
C GLN A 210 -8.15 27.98 -5.64
N LYS A 211 -7.35 28.29 -6.62
CA LYS A 211 -6.02 28.87 -6.44
C LYS A 211 -6.16 30.36 -6.13
N GLU A 212 -5.75 30.76 -4.93
CA GLU A 212 -5.73 32.14 -4.49
C GLU A 212 -4.33 32.72 -4.62
N LYS A 213 -4.27 33.95 -5.12
CA LYS A 213 -3.03 34.71 -5.25
C LYS A 213 -2.82 35.55 -3.98
N TYR A 214 -1.58 35.58 -3.52
CA TYR A 214 -1.17 36.46 -2.43
C TYR A 214 0.26 36.97 -2.64
N HIS A 215 0.62 38.02 -1.94
CA HIS A 215 1.92 38.66 -2.02
C HIS A 215 2.59 38.64 -0.65
N ILE A 216 3.92 38.60 -0.62
CA ILE A 216 4.74 38.77 0.56
C ILE A 216 5.72 39.89 0.25
N VAL A 217 5.80 40.86 1.16
CA VAL A 217 6.84 41.88 1.13
C VAL A 217 8.02 41.37 1.97
N GLN A 218 9.19 41.29 1.37
CA GLN A 218 10.42 40.95 2.05
C GLN A 218 11.26 42.20 2.23
N ILE A 219 11.73 42.44 3.44
CA ILE A 219 12.71 43.52 3.74
C ILE A 219 14.07 42.93 4.03
N ALA A 220 15.10 43.61 3.59
CA ALA A 220 16.49 43.25 3.88
C ALA A 220 17.27 44.48 4.37
N ALA A 221 17.96 44.30 5.49
CA ALA A 221 18.82 45.33 6.07
C ALA A 221 19.85 44.69 7.01
N GLY A 222 21.09 45.19 7.03
CA GLY A 222 22.13 44.74 7.95
C GLY A 222 22.43 43.24 7.91
N GLY A 223 22.26 42.58 6.76
CA GLY A 223 22.44 41.14 6.62
C GLY A 223 21.24 40.26 7.07
N MET A 224 20.18 40.88 7.58
CA MET A 224 18.93 40.17 7.90
C MET A 224 17.93 40.26 6.74
N GLU A 225 17.06 39.24 6.61
CA GLU A 225 15.88 39.30 5.77
C GLU A 225 14.67 38.90 6.60
N ALA A 226 13.63 39.72 6.51
CA ALA A 226 12.36 39.47 7.19
C ALA A 226 11.18 39.60 6.22
N ALA A 227 10.13 38.80 6.45
CA ALA A 227 8.95 38.72 5.60
C ALA A 227 7.71 39.23 6.32
N SER A 228 6.83 39.91 5.58
CA SER A 228 5.48 40.26 6.04
C SER A 228 4.57 39.03 6.12
N GLU A 229 3.40 39.20 6.70
CA GLU A 229 2.29 38.29 6.52
C GLU A 229 1.78 38.31 5.06
N ARG A 230 0.84 37.42 4.74
CA ARG A 230 0.23 37.34 3.41
C ARG A 230 -0.64 38.57 3.11
N ILE A 231 -0.43 39.18 1.95
CA ILE A 231 -1.18 40.32 1.47
C ILE A 231 -1.98 39.91 0.23
N GLY A 232 -3.30 40.00 0.27
CA GLY A 232 -4.17 39.57 -0.83
C GLY A 232 -4.10 40.51 -2.06
N ASN A 233 -3.93 41.81 -1.83
CA ASN A 233 -3.95 42.84 -2.87
C ASN A 233 -2.53 43.20 -3.32
N ALA A 234 -2.30 43.23 -4.62
CA ALA A 234 -1.00 43.58 -5.22
C ALA A 234 -0.60 45.05 -5.00
N ASP A 235 -1.58 45.96 -5.00
CA ASP A 235 -1.29 47.39 -4.84
C ASP A 235 -0.97 47.75 -3.39
N ASP A 236 -1.61 47.06 -2.43
CA ASP A 236 -1.24 47.18 -1.00
C ASP A 236 0.19 46.69 -0.76
N ALA A 237 0.58 45.56 -1.41
CA ALA A 237 1.96 45.05 -1.31
C ALA A 237 2.98 46.00 -1.94
N LYS A 238 2.66 46.65 -3.05
CA LYS A 238 3.53 47.67 -3.67
C LYS A 238 3.64 48.92 -2.82
N ALA A 239 2.50 49.37 -2.27
CA ALA A 239 2.49 50.54 -1.36
C ALA A 239 3.31 50.27 -0.11
N LEU A 240 3.17 49.08 0.51
CA LEU A 240 3.96 48.68 1.65
C LEU A 240 5.44 48.61 1.32
N LYS A 241 5.83 48.05 0.17
CA LYS A 241 7.20 48.03 -0.33
C LYS A 241 7.77 49.46 -0.37
N ALA A 242 7.10 50.38 -1.06
CA ALA A 242 7.56 51.75 -1.21
C ALA A 242 7.68 52.49 0.13
N ALA A 243 6.74 52.25 1.06
CA ALA A 243 6.81 52.79 2.40
C ALA A 243 8.00 52.24 3.21
N CYS A 244 8.32 50.94 3.08
CA CYS A 244 9.48 50.34 3.77
C CYS A 244 10.84 50.88 3.24
N GLU A 245 10.93 51.18 1.96
CA GLU A 245 12.18 51.70 1.36
C GLU A 245 12.53 53.11 1.85
N THR A 246 11.57 53.85 2.43
CA THR A 246 11.74 55.18 3.00
C THR A 246 11.75 55.22 4.53
N ALA A 247 11.44 54.08 5.16
CA ALA A 247 11.32 53.96 6.61
C ALA A 247 12.51 53.19 7.21
N GLN A 248 12.72 53.37 8.50
CA GLN A 248 13.63 52.52 9.29
C GLN A 248 12.92 51.21 9.66
N ALA A 249 13.66 50.11 9.72
CA ALA A 249 13.20 48.89 10.37
C ALA A 249 13.73 48.86 11.81
N VAL A 250 12.85 48.60 12.76
CA VAL A 250 13.19 48.52 14.18
C VAL A 250 12.89 47.10 14.67
N CYS A 251 13.87 46.47 15.29
CA CYS A 251 13.69 45.19 15.93
C CYS A 251 12.88 45.37 17.22
N VAL A 252 11.66 44.84 17.29
CA VAL A 252 10.77 44.98 18.44
C VAL A 252 10.85 43.81 19.41
N SER A 253 11.28 42.63 18.93
CA SER A 253 11.50 41.49 19.81
C SER A 253 12.45 40.48 19.17
N VAL A 254 13.22 39.80 20.01
CA VAL A 254 14.09 38.66 19.61
C VAL A 254 13.83 37.52 20.57
N THR A 255 13.23 36.44 20.05
CA THR A 255 13.01 35.21 20.80
C THR A 255 14.04 34.18 20.41
N ARG A 256 14.77 33.66 21.39
CA ARG A 256 15.73 32.55 21.23
C ARG A 256 15.20 31.34 21.99
N GLU A 257 14.99 30.25 21.30
CA GLU A 257 14.41 29.04 21.88
C GLU A 257 15.28 27.81 21.53
N LYS A 258 15.80 27.17 22.56
CA LYS A 258 16.49 25.89 22.39
C LYS A 258 15.48 24.79 22.12
N LYS A 259 15.48 24.25 20.89
CA LYS A 259 14.61 23.16 20.45
C LYS A 259 15.37 21.84 20.36
N THR A 260 14.71 20.79 20.83
CA THR A 260 15.27 19.44 20.81
C THR A 260 14.33 18.57 19.97
N GLU A 261 14.86 18.02 18.87
CA GLU A 261 14.17 17.01 18.07
C GLU A 261 14.69 15.64 18.46
N GLN A 262 13.79 14.83 19.03
CA GLN A 262 14.11 13.49 19.51
C GLN A 262 14.46 12.56 18.34
N PRO A 263 15.33 11.55 18.55
CA PRO A 263 15.58 10.48 17.60
C PRO A 263 14.28 9.79 17.16
N PRO A 264 14.21 9.30 15.91
CA PRO A 264 13.06 8.55 15.44
C PRO A 264 12.91 7.25 16.23
N ARG A 265 11.70 6.69 16.23
CA ARG A 265 11.46 5.32 16.73
C ARG A 265 12.00 4.31 15.72
N LEU A 266 12.09 3.05 16.13
CA LEU A 266 12.38 1.94 15.24
C LEU A 266 11.24 1.74 14.22
N TYR A 267 11.44 0.84 13.27
CA TYR A 267 10.41 0.54 12.28
C TYR A 267 9.41 -0.50 12.77
N ASP A 268 8.14 -0.19 12.62
CA ASP A 268 7.11 -1.16 12.29
C ASP A 268 7.03 -1.34 10.75
N LEU A 269 6.19 -2.26 10.26
CA LEU A 269 6.07 -2.50 8.83
C LEU A 269 5.56 -1.28 8.07
N THR A 270 4.57 -0.56 8.60
CA THR A 270 3.97 0.59 7.91
C THR A 270 4.98 1.73 7.73
N THR A 271 5.71 2.07 8.79
CA THR A 271 6.72 3.14 8.72
C THR A 271 7.90 2.76 7.84
N LEU A 272 8.29 1.48 7.80
CA LEU A 272 9.29 0.96 6.88
C LEU A 272 8.82 1.09 5.42
N GLN A 273 7.60 0.67 5.10
CA GLN A 273 7.02 0.79 3.77
C GLN A 273 6.94 2.24 3.30
N ARG A 274 6.51 3.14 4.19
CA ARG A 274 6.41 4.57 3.92
C ARG A 274 7.77 5.19 3.58
N GLU A 275 8.78 4.91 4.39
CA GLU A 275 10.11 5.49 4.18
C GLU A 275 10.81 4.89 2.96
N ALA A 276 10.67 3.58 2.71
CA ALA A 276 11.17 2.92 1.51
C ALA A 276 10.51 3.46 0.21
N ASN A 277 9.20 3.73 0.25
CA ASN A 277 8.51 4.38 -0.87
C ASN A 277 9.03 5.80 -1.12
N ARG A 278 9.21 6.59 -0.06
CA ARG A 278 9.70 7.96 -0.16
C ARG A 278 11.11 8.02 -0.74
N LEU A 279 12.04 7.21 -0.22
CA LEU A 279 13.46 7.25 -0.59
C LEU A 279 13.74 6.50 -1.90
N PHE A 280 13.24 5.29 -2.05
CA PHE A 280 13.61 4.38 -3.14
C PHE A 280 12.50 4.19 -4.17
N GLY A 281 11.29 4.68 -3.92
CA GLY A 281 10.13 4.45 -4.77
C GLY A 281 9.60 3.02 -4.74
N PHE A 282 9.98 2.22 -3.73
CA PHE A 282 9.45 0.87 -3.58
C PHE A 282 7.96 0.91 -3.25
N THR A 283 7.19 0.01 -3.85
CA THR A 283 5.80 -0.19 -3.41
C THR A 283 5.77 -0.84 -2.02
N ALA A 284 4.67 -0.69 -1.31
CA ALA A 284 4.46 -1.34 -0.02
C ALA A 284 4.64 -2.87 -0.13
N LYS A 285 4.19 -3.46 -1.26
CA LYS A 285 4.38 -4.89 -1.53
C LYS A 285 5.85 -5.24 -1.75
N GLN A 286 6.57 -4.50 -2.57
CA GLN A 286 8.01 -4.74 -2.79
C GLN A 286 8.80 -4.65 -1.48
N THR A 287 8.48 -3.66 -0.64
CA THR A 287 9.11 -3.51 0.67
C THR A 287 8.84 -4.71 1.56
N LEU A 288 7.59 -5.19 1.62
CA LEU A 288 7.24 -6.38 2.38
C LEU A 288 7.93 -7.64 1.82
N ASP A 289 7.98 -7.80 0.50
CA ASP A 289 8.61 -8.96 -0.15
C ASP A 289 10.12 -9.00 0.18
N TYR A 290 10.83 -7.87 0.09
CA TYR A 290 12.24 -7.79 0.48
C TYR A 290 12.45 -8.04 1.98
N ALA A 291 11.63 -7.44 2.84
CA ALA A 291 11.72 -7.66 4.28
C ALA A 291 11.47 -9.13 4.66
N GLN A 292 10.50 -9.78 4.00
CA GLN A 292 10.21 -11.19 4.19
C GLN A 292 11.39 -12.09 3.75
N GLN A 293 12.02 -11.78 2.60
CA GLN A 293 13.20 -12.51 2.12
C GLN A 293 14.38 -12.36 3.09
N LEU A 294 14.62 -11.16 3.60
CA LEU A 294 15.65 -10.88 4.59
C LEU A 294 15.40 -11.62 5.91
N TYR A 295 14.15 -11.68 6.36
CA TYR A 295 13.75 -12.47 7.52
C TYR A 295 14.02 -13.97 7.31
N GLU A 296 13.65 -14.52 6.15
CA GLU A 296 13.89 -15.93 5.82
C GLU A 296 15.39 -16.28 5.68
N LYS A 297 16.20 -15.28 5.29
CA LYS A 297 17.69 -15.36 5.32
C LYS A 297 18.28 -15.16 6.73
N LYS A 298 17.47 -14.94 7.74
CA LYS A 298 17.86 -14.64 9.13
C LYS A 298 18.59 -13.30 9.32
N LEU A 299 18.49 -12.37 8.38
CA LEU A 299 19.21 -11.10 8.41
C LEU A 299 18.35 -9.95 9.00
N LEU A 300 17.06 -10.17 9.14
CA LEU A 300 16.08 -9.22 9.66
C LEU A 300 15.13 -9.93 10.61
N THR A 301 14.61 -9.24 11.62
CA THR A 301 13.54 -9.76 12.49
C THR A 301 12.20 -9.79 11.75
N TYR A 302 11.18 -10.39 12.36
CA TYR A 302 9.88 -10.59 11.72
C TYR A 302 9.27 -9.27 11.22
N PRO A 303 8.94 -9.15 9.91
CA PRO A 303 8.60 -7.85 9.34
C PRO A 303 7.15 -7.42 9.56
N ARG A 304 6.22 -8.34 9.91
CA ARG A 304 4.80 -8.00 10.05
C ARG A 304 4.46 -7.61 11.49
N THR A 305 5.09 -6.57 11.98
CA THR A 305 4.89 -6.01 13.31
C THR A 305 4.30 -4.61 13.24
N ASP A 306 3.55 -4.24 14.25
CA ASP A 306 3.03 -2.89 14.53
C ASP A 306 3.84 -2.15 15.61
N SER A 307 4.76 -2.84 16.28
CA SER A 307 5.60 -2.25 17.30
C SER A 307 6.81 -1.50 16.75
N GLN A 308 7.12 -0.39 17.37
CA GLN A 308 8.31 0.44 17.14
C GLN A 308 9.32 0.36 18.28
N TYR A 309 9.17 -0.68 19.14
CA TYR A 309 10.00 -0.88 20.33
C TYR A 309 10.55 -2.29 20.39
N LEU A 310 11.66 -2.44 21.11
CA LEU A 310 12.21 -3.73 21.54
C LEU A 310 11.70 -4.04 22.96
N THR A 311 11.76 -5.30 23.37
CA THR A 311 11.51 -5.70 24.75
C THR A 311 12.71 -5.36 25.65
N ASP A 312 12.46 -5.19 26.95
CA ASP A 312 13.49 -4.72 27.88
C ASP A 312 14.65 -5.73 28.03
N ASP A 313 14.39 -7.01 27.86
CA ASP A 313 15.38 -8.11 27.87
C ASP A 313 16.32 -8.10 26.63
N MET A 314 15.96 -7.38 25.57
CA MET A 314 16.79 -7.25 24.36
C MET A 314 17.91 -6.21 24.48
N LEU A 315 18.12 -5.57 25.64
CA LEU A 315 19.20 -4.59 25.80
C LEU A 315 20.58 -5.14 25.37
N PRO A 316 21.04 -6.32 25.83
CA PRO A 316 22.36 -6.84 25.44
C PRO A 316 22.47 -7.10 23.92
N THR A 317 21.38 -7.56 23.32
CA THR A 317 21.31 -7.79 21.86
C THR A 317 21.39 -6.46 21.10
N ALA A 318 20.67 -5.42 21.54
CA ALA A 318 20.69 -4.10 20.93
C ALA A 318 22.08 -3.45 21.00
N GLU A 319 22.78 -3.57 22.15
CA GLU A 319 24.15 -3.11 22.34
C GLU A 319 25.13 -3.80 21.37
N SER A 320 25.02 -5.14 21.29
CA SER A 320 25.83 -5.96 20.38
C SER A 320 25.59 -5.62 18.91
N LEU A 321 24.32 -5.43 18.53
CA LEU A 321 23.94 -5.03 17.17
C LEU A 321 24.53 -3.66 16.81
N VAL A 322 24.36 -2.65 17.64
CA VAL A 322 24.86 -1.29 17.38
C VAL A 322 26.37 -1.32 17.26
N SER A 323 27.08 -2.00 18.16
CA SER A 323 28.55 -2.12 18.13
C SER A 323 29.05 -2.84 16.88
N GLY A 324 28.36 -3.90 16.44
CA GLY A 324 28.72 -4.66 15.25
C GLY A 324 28.37 -3.95 13.94
N LEU A 325 27.28 -3.20 13.89
CA LEU A 325 26.85 -2.47 12.70
C LEU A 325 27.70 -1.23 12.40
N TRP A 326 28.20 -0.57 13.44
CA TRP A 326 28.93 0.69 13.32
C TRP A 326 30.09 0.65 12.33
N PRO A 327 31.01 -0.34 12.37
CA PRO A 327 32.11 -0.43 11.43
C PRO A 327 31.69 -0.91 10.02
N LEU A 328 30.51 -1.54 9.87
CA LEU A 328 30.03 -2.08 8.60
C LEU A 328 29.39 -1.04 7.70
N LEU A 329 29.02 0.12 8.24
CA LEU A 329 28.19 1.10 7.55
C LEU A 329 28.99 2.38 7.23
N PRO A 330 29.38 2.62 5.96
CA PRO A 330 30.24 3.75 5.58
C PRO A 330 29.71 5.11 6.01
N PHE A 331 28.38 5.29 6.02
CA PHE A 331 27.74 6.55 6.44
C PHE A 331 27.88 6.84 7.96
N ALA A 332 28.20 5.84 8.75
CA ALA A 332 28.39 5.97 10.21
C ALA A 332 29.85 6.28 10.57
N THR A 333 30.80 6.07 9.66
CA THR A 333 32.23 6.20 9.94
C THR A 333 32.59 7.60 10.44
N GLY A 334 33.37 7.65 11.55
CA GLY A 334 33.89 8.90 12.13
C GLY A 334 32.85 9.75 12.87
N LEU A 335 31.66 9.20 13.16
CA LEU A 335 30.67 9.85 14.04
C LEU A 335 30.80 9.27 15.46
N ASP A 336 30.56 10.09 16.47
CA ASP A 336 30.37 9.65 17.85
C ASP A 336 28.86 9.45 18.10
N LEU A 337 28.45 8.23 18.46
CA LEU A 337 27.05 7.91 18.66
C LEU A 337 26.57 8.13 20.08
N SER A 338 27.37 7.85 21.07
CA SER A 338 26.97 7.84 22.49
C SER A 338 25.56 7.22 22.66
N PRO A 339 25.38 5.92 22.37
CA PRO A 339 24.05 5.35 22.17
C PRO A 339 23.20 5.36 23.46
N GLN A 340 21.91 5.65 23.32
CA GLN A 340 20.91 5.74 24.39
C GLN A 340 19.80 4.73 24.16
N PHE A 341 19.91 3.52 24.72
CA PHE A 341 18.98 2.41 24.47
C PHE A 341 17.63 2.56 25.16
N GLY A 342 17.52 3.25 26.28
CA GLY A 342 16.27 3.40 27.04
C GLY A 342 15.07 3.95 26.25
N ARG A 343 15.31 4.54 25.08
CA ARG A 343 14.26 5.06 24.20
C ARG A 343 13.63 4.01 23.31
N VAL A 344 14.38 2.98 22.96
CA VAL A 344 13.95 1.91 22.05
C VAL A 344 13.42 0.70 22.79
N LEU A 345 13.60 0.63 24.10
CA LEU A 345 13.20 -0.47 24.97
C LEU A 345 11.88 -0.11 25.67
N ASN A 346 10.84 -0.93 25.48
CA ASN A 346 9.59 -0.82 26.20
C ASN A 346 8.71 -2.06 25.95
N SER A 347 8.83 -3.06 26.82
CA SER A 347 8.07 -4.31 26.72
C SER A 347 6.55 -4.11 26.73
N LYS A 348 6.04 -3.05 27.38
CA LYS A 348 4.59 -2.76 27.42
C LYS A 348 4.02 -2.29 26.09
N LYS A 349 4.89 -1.86 25.15
CA LYS A 349 4.53 -1.40 23.80
C LYS A 349 4.90 -2.41 22.71
N VAL A 350 5.20 -3.62 23.11
CA VAL A 350 5.40 -4.78 22.23
C VAL A 350 4.21 -5.71 22.44
N SER A 351 3.41 -5.89 21.40
CA SER A 351 2.27 -6.81 21.41
C SER A 351 2.72 -8.23 21.06
N ASP A 352 2.61 -8.61 19.80
CA ASP A 352 2.97 -9.93 19.31
C ASP A 352 4.46 -10.02 18.95
N HIS A 353 5.00 -8.96 18.33
CA HIS A 353 6.37 -8.87 17.86
C HIS A 353 6.99 -7.51 18.16
N HIS A 354 8.28 -7.50 18.47
CA HIS A 354 9.05 -6.26 18.59
C HIS A 354 9.31 -5.60 17.21
N ALA A 355 9.88 -4.40 17.23
CA ALA A 355 10.23 -3.63 16.05
C ALA A 355 11.14 -4.39 15.07
N ILE A 356 11.12 -3.97 13.80
CA ILE A 356 11.98 -4.51 12.74
C ILE A 356 13.41 -3.98 12.97
N VAL A 357 14.33 -4.90 13.21
CA VAL A 357 15.78 -4.61 13.36
C VAL A 357 16.60 -5.66 12.61
N PRO A 358 17.87 -5.35 12.24
CA PRO A 358 18.79 -6.37 11.72
C PRO A 358 19.12 -7.39 12.80
N THR A 359 19.69 -8.53 12.42
CA THR A 359 20.09 -9.60 13.33
C THR A 359 21.61 -9.67 13.50
N MET A 360 22.09 -10.42 14.47
CA MET A 360 23.53 -10.70 14.61
C MET A 360 24.09 -11.52 13.45
N GLU A 361 23.25 -12.32 12.78
CA GLU A 361 23.61 -13.02 11.55
C GLU A 361 24.01 -12.06 10.43
N PHE A 362 23.29 -10.92 10.30
CA PHE A 362 23.68 -9.87 9.36
C PHE A 362 25.03 -9.23 9.71
N VAL A 363 25.28 -8.97 10.99
CA VAL A 363 26.58 -8.42 11.45
C VAL A 363 27.74 -9.33 11.01
N GLN A 364 27.53 -10.65 11.03
CA GLN A 364 28.54 -11.63 10.63
C GLN A 364 28.69 -11.78 9.12
N LYS A 365 27.59 -11.79 8.37
CA LYS A 365 27.55 -12.05 6.93
C LYS A 365 27.67 -10.83 6.03
N GLY A 366 27.29 -9.65 6.53
CA GLY A 366 27.26 -8.43 5.74
C GLY A 366 26.21 -8.48 4.61
N PHE A 367 26.52 -7.80 3.52
CA PHE A 367 25.61 -7.64 2.36
C PHE A 367 25.81 -8.70 1.25
N ASP A 368 26.62 -9.71 1.47
CA ASP A 368 26.94 -10.69 0.44
C ASP A 368 25.70 -11.52 0.02
N GLY A 369 25.55 -11.75 -1.28
CA GLY A 369 24.46 -12.53 -1.85
C GLY A 369 23.07 -11.84 -1.79
N LEU A 370 23.01 -10.54 -1.47
CA LEU A 370 21.77 -9.76 -1.46
C LEU A 370 21.56 -9.02 -2.79
N THR A 371 20.31 -8.94 -3.22
CA THR A 371 19.90 -8.08 -4.33
C THR A 371 20.00 -6.59 -3.95
N GLU A 372 20.05 -5.71 -4.92
CA GLU A 372 20.13 -4.26 -4.68
C GLU A 372 18.92 -3.73 -3.89
N GLY A 373 17.72 -4.29 -4.10
CA GLY A 373 16.53 -3.94 -3.33
C GLY A 373 16.64 -4.36 -1.87
N GLU A 374 17.12 -5.58 -1.61
CA GLU A 374 17.37 -6.10 -0.26
C GLU A 374 18.46 -5.27 0.46
N LYS A 375 19.57 -4.95 -0.23
CA LYS A 375 20.64 -4.11 0.33
C LYS A 375 20.13 -2.73 0.75
N LYS A 376 19.37 -2.07 -0.12
CA LYS A 376 18.77 -0.76 0.19
C LYS A 376 17.85 -0.82 1.40
N LEU A 377 16.98 -1.83 1.45
CA LEU A 377 16.03 -1.98 2.56
C LEU A 377 16.75 -2.29 3.88
N LEU A 378 17.71 -3.22 3.87
CA LEU A 378 18.47 -3.58 5.05
C LEU A 378 19.33 -2.40 5.56
N SER A 379 19.99 -1.66 4.65
CA SER A 379 20.71 -0.44 4.99
C SER A 379 19.82 0.61 5.63
N LEU A 380 18.57 0.75 5.15
CA LEU A 380 17.56 1.65 5.72
C LEU A 380 17.21 1.25 7.15
N VAL A 381 17.00 -0.07 7.42
CA VAL A 381 16.71 -0.56 8.76
C VAL A 381 17.91 -0.37 9.70
N CYS A 382 19.12 -0.64 9.22
CA CYS A 382 20.35 -0.39 10.00
C CYS A 382 20.51 1.10 10.35
N CYS A 383 20.32 2.00 9.38
CA CYS A 383 20.34 3.43 9.62
C CYS A 383 19.30 3.86 10.66
N LYS A 384 18.10 3.31 10.60
CA LYS A 384 17.04 3.62 11.56
C LYS A 384 17.43 3.19 12.98
N LEU A 385 17.99 2.00 13.17
CA LEU A 385 18.44 1.54 14.47
C LEU A 385 19.51 2.49 15.04
N LEU A 386 20.52 2.84 14.25
CA LEU A 386 21.57 3.76 14.69
C LEU A 386 21.02 5.15 15.00
N CYS A 387 20.11 5.68 14.18
CA CYS A 387 19.44 6.95 14.45
C CYS A 387 18.61 6.91 15.74
N ALA A 388 17.88 5.82 15.97
CA ALA A 388 16.98 5.68 17.12
C ALA A 388 17.68 5.70 18.47
N VAL A 389 18.93 5.20 18.52
CA VAL A 389 19.76 5.20 19.73
C VAL A 389 20.71 6.40 19.84
N ALA A 390 20.84 7.21 18.77
CA ALA A 390 21.75 8.36 18.74
C ALA A 390 21.26 9.52 19.64
N ALA A 391 22.13 10.49 19.87
CA ALA A 391 21.77 11.71 20.58
C ALA A 391 20.70 12.54 19.85
N PRO A 392 19.85 13.28 20.54
CA PRO A 392 18.89 14.21 19.95
C PRO A 392 19.57 15.27 19.08
N HIS A 393 18.84 15.75 18.07
CA HIS A 393 19.21 16.95 17.33
C HIS A 393 18.80 18.18 18.12
N VAL A 394 19.77 19.04 18.49
CA VAL A 394 19.51 20.24 19.27
C VAL A 394 19.90 21.46 18.45
N TYR A 395 19.04 22.45 18.42
CA TYR A 395 19.30 23.73 17.75
C TYR A 395 18.65 24.88 18.50
N GLU A 396 19.18 26.08 18.31
CA GLU A 396 18.57 27.32 18.71
C GLU A 396 17.73 27.86 17.55
N ALA A 397 16.43 28.02 17.76
CA ALA A 397 15.53 28.72 16.85
C ALA A 397 15.48 30.19 17.26
N VAL A 398 15.86 31.10 16.36
CA VAL A 398 15.79 32.54 16.58
C VAL A 398 14.63 33.09 15.74
N THR A 399 13.76 33.83 16.37
CA THR A 399 12.71 34.58 15.68
C THR A 399 12.85 36.05 16.08
N ALA A 400 13.17 36.91 15.10
CA ALA A 400 13.23 38.33 15.29
C ALA A 400 12.03 38.98 14.59
N THR A 401 11.32 39.85 15.31
CA THR A 401 10.18 40.61 14.82
C THR A 401 10.60 42.08 14.63
N PHE A 402 10.28 42.61 13.48
CA PHE A 402 10.61 44.00 13.11
C PHE A 402 9.33 44.77 12.81
N THR A 403 9.35 46.05 13.13
CA THR A 403 8.38 47.00 12.61
C THR A 403 9.02 47.89 11.58
N CYS A 404 8.42 47.99 10.39
CA CYS A 404 8.84 48.89 9.31
C CYS A 404 7.60 49.50 8.66
N ALA A 405 7.57 50.81 8.50
CA ALA A 405 6.41 51.54 7.96
C ALA A 405 5.06 51.14 8.64
N GLY A 406 5.06 50.94 9.97
CA GLY A 406 3.88 50.55 10.72
C GLY A 406 3.43 49.10 10.56
N ASN A 407 4.14 48.28 9.82
CA ASN A 407 3.82 46.87 9.59
C ASN A 407 4.85 45.93 10.22
N THR A 408 4.41 44.70 10.52
CA THR A 408 5.23 43.68 11.18
C THR A 408 5.91 42.75 10.15
N PHE A 409 7.20 42.51 10.36
CA PHE A 409 8.00 41.58 9.57
C PHE A 409 8.71 40.58 10.48
N THR A 410 8.80 39.34 10.04
CA THR A 410 9.41 38.26 10.84
C THR A 410 10.61 37.67 10.10
N ALA A 411 11.76 37.61 10.78
CA ALA A 411 12.96 36.87 10.36
C ALA A 411 13.09 35.61 11.22
N LYS A 412 13.43 34.49 10.60
CA LYS A 412 13.63 33.21 11.30
C LYS A 412 15.03 32.68 10.97
N GLY A 413 15.73 32.23 12.00
CA GLY A 413 17.05 31.64 11.90
C GLY A 413 17.14 30.35 12.71
N LYS A 414 18.15 29.55 12.40
CA LYS A 414 18.40 28.28 13.07
C LYS A 414 19.89 28.04 13.17
N THR A 415 20.39 27.93 14.39
CA THR A 415 21.80 27.58 14.67
C THR A 415 21.86 26.16 15.24
N ILE A 416 22.57 25.24 14.60
CA ILE A 416 22.68 23.87 15.05
C ILE A 416 23.67 23.78 16.19
N LEU A 417 23.21 23.36 17.39
CA LEU A 417 24.05 23.17 18.57
C LEU A 417 24.59 21.73 18.65
N THR A 418 23.77 20.75 18.33
CA THR A 418 24.15 19.34 18.27
C THR A 418 23.50 18.69 17.07
N PRO A 419 24.24 18.20 16.08
CA PRO A 419 23.68 17.54 14.90
C PRO A 419 22.86 16.28 15.27
N GLY A 420 23.35 15.49 16.23
CA GLY A 420 22.70 14.28 16.72
C GLY A 420 22.36 13.30 15.60
N TRP A 421 21.25 12.57 15.76
CA TRP A 421 20.79 11.55 14.81
C TRP A 421 20.59 12.05 13.37
N LYS A 422 20.34 13.34 13.18
CA LYS A 422 20.13 13.92 11.83
C LYS A 422 21.37 13.89 10.95
N GLU A 423 22.55 13.87 11.52
CA GLU A 423 23.77 13.75 10.73
C GLU A 423 23.92 12.35 10.12
N LEU A 424 23.57 11.29 10.86
CA LEU A 424 23.50 9.92 10.33
C LEU A 424 22.49 9.83 9.18
N ASP A 425 21.26 10.32 9.40
CA ASP A 425 20.19 10.31 8.41
C ASP A 425 20.57 11.10 7.15
N ARG A 426 21.22 12.25 7.31
CA ARG A 426 21.73 13.06 6.20
C ARG A 426 22.77 12.31 5.38
N ARG A 427 23.79 11.72 6.02
CA ARG A 427 24.84 10.95 5.34
C ARG A 427 24.27 9.71 4.64
N PHE A 428 23.37 9.00 5.29
CA PHE A 428 22.66 7.87 4.69
C PHE A 428 21.92 8.29 3.42
N LYS A 429 21.11 9.35 3.48
CA LYS A 429 20.37 9.86 2.33
C LYS A 429 21.29 10.34 1.21
N ALA A 430 22.42 10.95 1.55
CA ALA A 430 23.40 11.40 0.57
C ALA A 430 24.03 10.23 -0.21
N SER A 431 24.18 9.05 0.40
CA SER A 431 24.75 7.88 -0.28
C SER A 431 23.89 7.31 -1.42
N PHE A 432 22.61 7.72 -1.53
CA PHE A 432 21.67 7.31 -2.59
C PHE A 432 21.30 8.45 -3.56
N LYS A 433 21.79 9.69 -3.34
CA LYS A 433 21.54 10.78 -4.28
C LYS A 433 22.38 10.59 -5.53
N THR A 434 21.73 10.65 -6.69
CA THR A 434 22.40 10.91 -7.96
C THR A 434 22.48 12.42 -8.20
N ASP A 435 23.46 12.89 -8.97
CA ASP A 435 23.72 14.31 -9.28
C ASP A 435 22.51 15.08 -9.86
N ALA A 436 21.41 14.38 -10.17
CA ALA A 436 20.19 14.96 -10.71
C ALA A 436 19.15 15.37 -9.62
N ASP A 437 19.36 15.05 -8.35
CA ASP A 437 18.41 15.32 -7.25
C ASP A 437 18.87 16.57 -6.46
N ASP A 438 18.69 17.76 -7.05
CA ASP A 438 19.15 19.06 -6.56
C ASP A 438 18.27 19.64 -5.41
N THR A 439 17.60 18.80 -4.65
CA THR A 439 16.89 19.20 -3.43
C THR A 439 17.74 18.91 -2.19
N ALA A 440 18.93 19.53 -2.12
CA ALA A 440 19.62 19.66 -0.83
C ALA A 440 18.70 20.47 0.10
N PRO A 441 18.49 20.06 1.37
CA PRO A 441 17.84 20.94 2.33
C PRO A 441 18.67 22.23 2.37
N GLU A 442 18.00 23.38 2.26
CA GLU A 442 18.67 24.67 2.42
C GLU A 442 19.49 24.64 3.71
N PRO A 443 20.74 25.10 3.67
CA PRO A 443 21.56 25.18 4.87
C PRO A 443 20.80 26.00 5.92
N ALA A 444 20.94 25.59 7.18
CA ALA A 444 20.31 26.30 8.28
C ALA A 444 20.76 27.77 8.18
N ARG A 445 19.84 28.68 7.92
CA ARG A 445 20.14 30.10 7.78
C ARG A 445 20.35 30.66 9.18
N GLU A 446 21.57 31.03 9.49
CA GLU A 446 21.87 31.74 10.71
C GLU A 446 21.47 33.21 10.53
N LEU A 447 20.81 33.77 11.54
CA LEU A 447 20.58 35.22 11.59
C LEU A 447 21.82 35.89 12.17
N PRO A 448 22.17 37.11 11.67
CA PRO A 448 23.19 37.92 12.31
C PRO A 448 22.77 38.21 13.76
N GLU A 449 23.72 38.68 14.55
CA GLU A 449 23.44 39.07 15.91
C GLU A 449 22.53 40.31 15.91
N ILE A 450 21.31 40.15 16.40
CA ILE A 450 20.26 41.16 16.41
C ILE A 450 19.76 41.30 17.86
N THR A 451 19.62 42.58 18.28
CA THR A 451 19.12 42.93 19.61
C THR A 451 17.81 43.73 19.54
N GLU A 452 16.99 43.64 20.58
CA GLU A 452 15.76 44.43 20.70
C GLU A 452 16.12 45.91 20.72
N GLY A 453 15.30 46.74 20.04
CA GLY A 453 15.53 48.18 19.88
C GLY A 453 16.55 48.53 18.78
N GLN A 454 17.24 47.57 18.18
CA GLN A 454 18.17 47.82 17.07
C GLN A 454 17.43 48.38 15.85
N THR A 455 17.96 49.48 15.30
CA THR A 455 17.42 50.18 14.14
C THR A 455 18.27 49.94 12.89
N PHE A 456 17.61 49.87 11.74
CA PHE A 456 18.21 49.69 10.44
C PHE A 456 17.73 50.80 9.48
N ASP A 457 18.64 51.73 9.15
CA ASP A 457 18.28 52.92 8.36
C ASP A 457 18.18 52.68 6.85
N LYS A 458 18.87 51.64 6.35
CA LYS A 458 18.84 51.28 4.93
C LYS A 458 18.10 50.00 4.70
N VAL A 459 16.82 50.12 4.43
CA VAL A 459 15.94 49.00 4.14
C VAL A 459 15.77 48.88 2.64
N THR A 460 16.02 47.71 2.10
CA THR A 460 15.59 47.32 0.75
C THR A 460 14.37 46.43 0.85
N ALA A 461 13.40 46.62 -0.02
CA ALA A 461 12.18 45.84 0.00
C ALA A 461 11.86 45.20 -1.38
N ALA A 462 11.38 43.97 -1.36
CA ALA A 462 10.98 43.24 -2.56
C ALA A 462 9.57 42.67 -2.36
N VAL A 463 8.77 42.64 -3.42
CA VAL A 463 7.47 41.97 -3.42
C VAL A 463 7.59 40.65 -4.18
N THR A 464 7.22 39.56 -3.55
CA THR A 464 7.17 38.24 -4.19
C THR A 464 5.69 37.82 -4.31
N GLU A 465 5.36 37.26 -5.47
CA GLU A 465 4.03 36.72 -5.79
C GLU A 465 3.98 35.22 -5.49
N HIS A 466 2.96 34.81 -4.77
CA HIS A 466 2.74 33.41 -4.39
C HIS A 466 1.30 33.02 -4.68
N PHE A 467 1.08 31.71 -4.69
CA PHE A 467 -0.24 31.14 -4.84
C PHE A 467 -0.45 30.04 -3.80
N THR A 468 -1.68 29.91 -3.31
CA THR A 468 -2.06 28.71 -2.54
C THR A 468 -1.98 27.49 -3.45
N ALA A 469 -1.65 26.33 -2.89
CA ALA A 469 -1.53 25.09 -3.63
C ALA A 469 -2.52 24.04 -3.08
N PRO A 470 -3.12 23.20 -3.95
CA PRO A 470 -3.95 22.12 -3.49
C PRO A 470 -3.14 21.08 -2.72
N PRO A 471 -3.78 20.23 -1.93
CA PRO A 471 -3.10 19.06 -1.38
C PRO A 471 -2.54 18.21 -2.54
N LYS A 472 -1.41 17.54 -2.32
CA LYS A 472 -0.82 16.63 -3.33
C LYS A 472 -1.64 15.34 -3.38
N SER A 473 -1.72 14.73 -4.58
CA SER A 473 -2.25 13.37 -4.74
C SER A 473 -1.53 12.39 -3.83
N TYR A 474 -2.21 11.35 -3.39
CA TYR A 474 -1.61 10.35 -2.53
C TYR A 474 -0.49 9.59 -3.24
N THR A 475 0.59 9.36 -2.51
CA THR A 475 1.60 8.32 -2.80
C THR A 475 1.34 7.13 -1.86
N GLU A 476 2.02 6.02 -2.04
CA GLU A 476 1.90 4.90 -1.07
C GLU A 476 2.32 5.33 0.33
N ASP A 477 3.41 6.13 0.49
CA ASP A 477 3.79 6.72 1.79
C ASP A 477 2.62 7.47 2.44
N THR A 478 2.04 8.42 1.73
CA THR A 478 1.02 9.30 2.32
C THR A 478 -0.33 8.61 2.49
N LEU A 479 -0.67 7.64 1.61
CA LEU A 479 -1.89 6.84 1.74
C LEU A 479 -1.80 5.86 2.91
N LEU A 480 -0.68 5.14 3.08
CA LEU A 480 -0.47 4.27 4.23
C LEU A 480 -0.57 5.03 5.55
N SER A 481 0.03 6.24 5.62
CA SER A 481 -0.11 7.13 6.77
C SER A 481 -1.56 7.55 7.02
N ALA A 482 -2.33 7.80 5.95
CA ALA A 482 -3.73 8.16 6.08
C ALA A 482 -4.61 6.96 6.49
N MET A 483 -4.32 5.75 5.96
CA MET A 483 -4.99 4.51 6.38
C MET A 483 -4.76 4.22 7.87
N GLU A 484 -3.54 4.44 8.36
CA GLU A 484 -3.18 4.22 9.77
C GLU A 484 -3.93 5.15 10.73
N ARG A 485 -4.22 6.38 10.28
CA ARG A 485 -4.94 7.39 11.08
C ARG A 485 -6.44 7.41 10.83
N ALA A 486 -6.93 6.65 9.84
CA ALA A 486 -8.34 6.64 9.51
C ALA A 486 -9.18 6.10 10.67
N GLY A 487 -10.23 6.82 11.05
CA GLY A 487 -11.09 6.48 12.19
C GLY A 487 -10.49 6.77 13.57
N ALA A 488 -9.30 7.39 13.66
CA ALA A 488 -8.66 7.69 14.94
C ALA A 488 -9.43 8.74 15.78
N ASP A 489 -10.17 9.61 15.11
CA ASP A 489 -10.96 10.66 15.77
C ASP A 489 -12.26 10.11 16.40
N ASP A 490 -12.67 8.90 16.03
CA ASP A 490 -13.91 8.25 16.48
C ASP A 490 -13.66 7.18 17.56
N LEU A 491 -12.41 6.93 17.93
CA LEU A 491 -12.02 5.92 18.92
C LEU A 491 -11.70 6.56 20.27
N PRO A 492 -12.03 5.90 21.42
CA PRO A 492 -11.55 6.32 22.73
C PRO A 492 -10.02 6.47 22.77
N GLU A 493 -9.50 7.36 23.64
CA GLU A 493 -8.04 7.63 23.74
C GLU A 493 -7.20 6.39 24.09
N ASP A 494 -7.81 5.41 24.77
CA ASP A 494 -7.21 4.14 25.19
C ASP A 494 -7.44 2.98 24.19
N ALA A 495 -8.21 3.22 23.11
CA ALA A 495 -8.40 2.20 22.09
C ALA A 495 -7.11 2.02 21.25
N GLU A 496 -6.77 0.78 21.01
CA GLU A 496 -5.68 0.42 20.11
C GLU A 496 -5.96 0.95 18.70
N ARG A 497 -5.26 2.02 18.30
CA ARG A 497 -5.48 2.73 17.03
C ARG A 497 -5.00 1.89 15.87
N GLN A 498 -5.86 1.11 15.26
CA GLN A 498 -5.48 0.22 14.15
C GLN A 498 -5.75 0.78 12.75
N GLY A 499 -6.55 1.83 12.62
CA GLY A 499 -6.87 2.44 11.33
C GLY A 499 -7.52 1.46 10.33
N LEU A 500 -7.34 1.72 9.03
CA LEU A 500 -7.80 0.85 7.95
C LEU A 500 -6.78 -0.24 7.65
N GLY A 501 -7.13 -1.49 7.94
CA GLY A 501 -6.29 -2.66 7.74
C GLY A 501 -5.10 -2.73 8.70
N THR A 502 -4.54 -3.91 8.84
CA THR A 502 -3.33 -4.14 9.64
C THR A 502 -2.07 -3.83 8.82
N PRO A 503 -0.91 -3.58 9.42
CA PRO A 503 0.35 -3.44 8.70
C PRO A 503 0.59 -4.55 7.68
N ALA A 504 0.28 -5.81 8.05
CA ALA A 504 0.46 -6.98 7.20
C ALA A 504 -0.44 -6.98 5.94
N THR A 505 -1.62 -6.36 6.00
CA THR A 505 -2.64 -6.44 4.94
C THR A 505 -2.70 -5.21 4.03
N ARG A 506 -2.24 -4.03 4.48
CA ARG A 506 -2.33 -2.77 3.71
C ARG A 506 -1.70 -2.87 2.32
N ALA A 507 -0.51 -3.47 2.22
CA ALA A 507 0.17 -3.65 0.94
C ALA A 507 -0.67 -4.46 -0.07
N SER A 508 -1.26 -5.58 0.37
CA SER A 508 -2.09 -6.42 -0.49
C SER A 508 -3.38 -5.73 -0.93
N ILE A 509 -3.95 -4.86 -0.09
CA ILE A 509 -5.13 -4.05 -0.41
C ILE A 509 -4.83 -3.05 -1.52
N LEU A 510 -3.69 -2.34 -1.44
CA LEU A 510 -3.26 -1.40 -2.48
C LEU A 510 -3.04 -2.13 -3.81
N GLU A 511 -2.32 -3.26 -3.80
CA GLU A 511 -2.11 -4.07 -5.00
C GLU A 511 -3.43 -4.57 -5.59
N LYS A 512 -4.37 -5.00 -4.76
CA LYS A 512 -5.68 -5.46 -5.20
C LYS A 512 -6.48 -4.36 -5.89
N LEU A 513 -6.48 -3.14 -5.36
CA LEU A 513 -7.13 -1.98 -6.00
C LEU A 513 -6.53 -1.67 -7.37
N VAL A 514 -5.20 -1.78 -7.52
CA VAL A 514 -4.51 -1.58 -8.80
C VAL A 514 -4.82 -2.71 -9.78
N GLN A 515 -4.74 -3.97 -9.35
CA GLN A 515 -5.02 -5.14 -10.19
C GLN A 515 -6.47 -5.17 -10.70
N MET A 516 -7.42 -4.71 -9.89
CA MET A 516 -8.83 -4.60 -10.29
C MET A 516 -9.10 -3.41 -11.22
N GLY A 517 -8.12 -2.54 -11.44
CA GLY A 517 -8.27 -1.37 -12.29
C GLY A 517 -9.08 -0.23 -11.67
N PHE A 518 -9.25 -0.21 -10.34
CA PHE A 518 -9.90 0.91 -9.64
C PHE A 518 -8.92 2.03 -9.32
N VAL A 519 -7.62 1.71 -9.22
CA VAL A 519 -6.52 2.64 -8.98
C VAL A 519 -5.43 2.41 -10.01
N GLU A 520 -4.80 3.47 -10.47
CA GLU A 520 -3.60 3.42 -11.32
C GLU A 520 -2.41 4.11 -10.64
N ARG A 521 -1.21 3.61 -10.93
CA ARG A 521 0.05 4.25 -10.52
C ARG A 521 0.56 5.15 -11.63
N ARG A 522 0.75 6.45 -11.33
CA ARG A 522 1.45 7.40 -12.21
C ARG A 522 2.71 7.91 -11.50
N GLY A 523 3.86 7.33 -11.83
CA GLY A 523 5.07 7.51 -11.05
C GLY A 523 4.87 7.01 -9.61
N LYS A 524 5.08 7.88 -8.61
CA LYS A 524 4.80 7.54 -7.19
C LYS A 524 3.35 7.78 -6.77
N GLN A 525 2.53 8.45 -7.61
CA GLN A 525 1.16 8.81 -7.27
C GLN A 525 0.19 7.65 -7.50
N LEU A 526 -0.80 7.55 -6.61
CA LEU A 526 -1.95 6.65 -6.71
C LEU A 526 -3.18 7.46 -7.07
N LEU A 527 -3.75 7.20 -8.23
CA LEU A 527 -4.91 7.93 -8.75
C LEU A 527 -6.10 6.99 -8.94
N PRO A 528 -7.32 7.38 -8.53
CA PRO A 528 -8.50 6.59 -8.85
C PRO A 528 -8.77 6.64 -10.36
N THR A 529 -9.10 5.50 -10.95
CA THR A 529 -9.62 5.45 -12.31
C THR A 529 -11.07 5.91 -12.37
N LYS A 530 -11.64 6.10 -13.57
CA LYS A 530 -13.08 6.40 -13.74
C LYS A 530 -13.95 5.35 -13.03
N ASP A 531 -13.60 4.07 -13.16
CA ASP A 531 -14.33 2.97 -12.51
C ASP A 531 -14.19 3.02 -11.00
N GLY A 532 -12.98 3.33 -10.49
CA GLY A 532 -12.74 3.50 -9.07
C GLY A 532 -13.51 4.68 -8.47
N HIS A 533 -13.52 5.83 -9.18
CA HIS A 533 -14.32 6.99 -8.79
C HIS A 533 -15.79 6.64 -8.72
N ASN A 534 -16.34 6.04 -9.79
CA ASN A 534 -17.75 5.66 -9.84
C ASN A 534 -18.11 4.67 -8.73
N LEU A 535 -17.27 3.65 -8.47
CA LEU A 535 -17.49 2.69 -7.40
C LEU A 535 -17.59 3.37 -6.02
N ALA A 536 -16.65 4.25 -5.70
CA ALA A 536 -16.66 4.97 -4.43
C ALA A 536 -17.87 5.91 -4.26
N CYS A 537 -18.46 6.39 -5.36
CA CYS A 537 -19.65 7.26 -5.33
C CYS A 537 -20.98 6.51 -5.25
N VAL A 538 -21.05 5.27 -5.75
CA VAL A 538 -22.31 4.51 -5.77
C VAL A 538 -22.51 3.62 -4.54
N LEU A 539 -21.45 3.36 -3.79
CA LEU A 539 -21.52 2.56 -2.57
C LEU A 539 -22.05 3.39 -1.39
N PRO A 540 -22.82 2.76 -0.48
CA PRO A 540 -23.28 3.44 0.73
C PRO A 540 -22.11 3.82 1.65
N GLU A 541 -22.34 4.84 2.47
CA GLU A 541 -21.37 5.35 3.43
C GLU A 541 -20.87 4.23 4.37
N ALA A 542 -21.75 3.36 4.83
CA ALA A 542 -21.38 2.24 5.68
C ALA A 542 -20.27 1.33 5.09
N LEU A 543 -20.17 1.21 3.75
CA LEU A 543 -19.13 0.44 3.08
C LEU A 543 -17.91 1.28 2.64
N THR A 544 -18.03 2.61 2.67
CA THR A 544 -16.98 3.54 2.26
C THR A 544 -16.32 4.26 3.42
N SER A 545 -16.93 4.21 4.62
CA SER A 545 -16.41 4.82 5.84
C SER A 545 -15.38 3.93 6.55
N PRO A 546 -14.35 4.50 7.17
CA PRO A 546 -13.44 3.80 8.07
C PRO A 546 -14.09 3.28 9.36
N GLN A 547 -15.21 3.89 9.82
CA GLN A 547 -15.84 3.59 11.09
C GLN A 547 -16.26 2.13 11.22
N LEU A 548 -16.83 1.54 10.16
CA LEU A 548 -17.20 0.13 10.16
C LEU A 548 -15.99 -0.78 10.46
N THR A 549 -14.83 -0.46 9.85
CA THR A 549 -13.61 -1.23 10.09
C THR A 549 -13.12 -1.06 11.53
N ALA A 550 -13.16 0.16 12.07
CA ALA A 550 -12.75 0.44 13.44
C ALA A 550 -13.63 -0.27 14.47
N GLN A 551 -14.96 -0.24 14.27
CA GLN A 551 -15.92 -0.98 15.12
C GLN A 551 -15.63 -2.48 15.13
N TRP A 552 -15.44 -3.10 13.97
CA TRP A 552 -15.14 -4.53 13.90
C TRP A 552 -13.81 -4.87 14.58
N GLU A 553 -12.75 -4.11 14.37
CA GLU A 553 -11.47 -4.40 15.01
C GLU A 553 -11.54 -4.24 16.54
N THR A 554 -12.36 -3.32 17.03
CA THR A 554 -12.64 -3.17 18.46
C THR A 554 -13.34 -4.43 19.02
N GLU A 555 -14.39 -4.90 18.36
CA GLU A 555 -15.12 -6.10 18.79
C GLU A 555 -14.24 -7.35 18.66
N LEU A 556 -13.49 -7.50 17.55
CA LEU A 556 -12.56 -8.62 17.35
C LEU A 556 -11.44 -8.63 18.41
N THR A 557 -10.96 -7.46 18.85
CA THR A 557 -10.00 -7.35 19.94
C THR A 557 -10.64 -7.73 21.28
N ALA A 558 -11.90 -7.36 21.51
CA ALA A 558 -12.64 -7.78 22.70
C ALA A 558 -12.87 -9.32 22.73
N ILE A 559 -13.09 -9.96 21.56
CA ILE A 559 -13.15 -11.43 21.45
C ILE A 559 -11.82 -12.06 21.86
N VAL A 560 -10.67 -11.55 21.39
CA VAL A 560 -9.34 -12.06 21.84
C VAL A 560 -9.20 -12.01 23.35
N LYS A 561 -9.69 -10.95 24.00
CA LYS A 561 -9.66 -10.78 25.46
C LYS A 561 -10.73 -11.57 26.20
N GLY A 562 -11.61 -12.29 25.50
CA GLY A 562 -12.74 -13.01 26.11
C GLY A 562 -13.83 -12.08 26.65
N GLN A 563 -13.90 -10.85 26.17
CA GLN A 563 -14.82 -9.81 26.63
C GLN A 563 -16.05 -9.61 25.73
N ALA A 564 -16.05 -10.20 24.53
CA ALA A 564 -17.14 -10.15 23.58
C ALA A 564 -17.48 -11.56 23.03
N ASP A 565 -18.75 -11.75 22.67
CA ASP A 565 -19.26 -12.99 22.14
C ASP A 565 -19.06 -13.10 20.62
N PRO A 566 -18.36 -14.14 20.10
CA PRO A 566 -18.21 -14.38 18.67
C PRO A 566 -19.53 -14.54 17.91
N GLU A 567 -20.53 -15.21 18.50
CA GLU A 567 -21.83 -15.47 17.86
C GLU A 567 -22.63 -14.16 17.70
N GLY A 568 -22.62 -13.32 18.75
CA GLY A 568 -23.24 -11.98 18.74
C GLY A 568 -22.65 -11.08 17.65
N PHE A 569 -21.31 -11.09 17.51
CA PHE A 569 -20.61 -10.37 16.44
C PHE A 569 -21.09 -10.85 15.04
N MET A 570 -21.11 -12.16 14.80
CA MET A 570 -21.52 -12.73 13.51
C MET A 570 -23.01 -12.48 13.19
N ALA A 571 -23.88 -12.49 14.22
CA ALA A 571 -25.31 -12.15 14.06
C ALA A 571 -25.48 -10.69 13.61
N GLY A 572 -24.71 -9.75 14.18
CA GLY A 572 -24.69 -8.35 13.77
C GLY A 572 -24.25 -8.17 12.31
N ILE A 573 -23.23 -8.91 11.85
CA ILE A 573 -22.77 -8.91 10.46
C ILE A 573 -23.85 -9.45 9.50
N ALA A 574 -24.53 -10.51 9.88
CA ALA A 574 -25.61 -11.08 9.07
C ALA A 574 -26.79 -10.10 8.93
N GLU A 575 -27.16 -9.39 10.00
CA GLU A 575 -28.23 -8.39 9.97
C GLU A 575 -27.84 -7.17 9.13
N MET A 576 -26.63 -6.68 9.27
CA MET A 576 -26.10 -5.61 8.40
C MET A 576 -26.15 -6.02 6.92
N THR A 577 -25.81 -7.28 6.61
CA THR A 577 -25.84 -7.81 5.24
C THR A 577 -27.27 -7.87 4.69
N ARG A 578 -28.26 -8.31 5.49
CA ARG A 578 -29.69 -8.29 5.12
C ARG A 578 -30.18 -6.87 4.85
N GLY A 579 -29.85 -5.94 5.74
CA GLY A 579 -30.20 -4.52 5.58
C GLY A 579 -29.62 -3.92 4.31
N LEU A 580 -28.37 -4.24 3.97
CA LEU A 580 -27.72 -3.81 2.73
C LEU A 580 -28.50 -4.29 1.50
N ILE A 581 -28.87 -5.57 1.43
CA ILE A 581 -29.62 -6.11 0.28
C ILE A 581 -31.01 -5.47 0.18
N ALA A 582 -31.74 -5.34 1.30
CA ALA A 582 -33.07 -4.77 1.32
C ALA A 582 -33.10 -3.31 0.84
N ASN A 583 -32.09 -2.51 1.19
CA ASN A 583 -32.02 -1.09 0.86
C ASN A 583 -31.61 -0.83 -0.60
N TYR A 584 -31.01 -1.79 -1.30
CA TYR A 584 -30.48 -1.63 -2.66
C TYR A 584 -31.09 -2.64 -3.64
N SER A 585 -32.44 -2.60 -3.79
CA SER A 585 -33.14 -3.50 -4.73
C SER A 585 -33.14 -2.99 -6.18
N GLN A 586 -33.07 -1.68 -6.39
CA GLN A 586 -33.11 -1.05 -7.70
C GLN A 586 -32.23 0.19 -7.74
N ILE A 587 -31.73 0.51 -8.94
CA ILE A 587 -31.01 1.76 -9.24
C ILE A 587 -31.62 2.45 -10.46
N SER A 588 -31.42 3.76 -10.58
CA SER A 588 -31.91 4.52 -11.74
C SER A 588 -31.22 4.07 -13.04
N LYS A 589 -31.91 4.24 -14.17
CA LYS A 589 -31.34 3.93 -15.51
C LYS A 589 -30.07 4.75 -15.79
N ASP A 590 -29.96 5.96 -15.28
CA ASP A 590 -28.79 6.80 -15.46
C ASP A 590 -27.62 6.31 -14.60
N ALA A 591 -27.86 5.86 -13.38
CA ALA A 591 -26.86 5.22 -12.56
C ALA A 591 -26.29 3.94 -13.21
N GLN A 592 -27.14 3.14 -13.90
CA GLN A 592 -26.66 1.97 -14.64
C GLN A 592 -25.64 2.29 -15.73
N LYS A 593 -25.70 3.51 -16.31
CA LYS A 593 -24.78 3.94 -17.38
C LYS A 593 -23.38 4.31 -16.87
N LEU A 594 -23.19 4.54 -15.56
CA LEU A 594 -21.92 5.02 -14.98
C LEU A 594 -20.73 4.12 -15.32
N PHE A 595 -20.96 2.81 -15.38
CA PHE A 595 -19.93 1.82 -15.66
C PHE A 595 -19.92 1.30 -17.10
N GLN A 596 -20.79 1.86 -17.96
CA GLN A 596 -20.75 1.51 -19.37
C GLN A 596 -19.51 2.12 -20.01
N ALA A 597 -18.77 1.32 -20.77
CA ALA A 597 -17.66 1.83 -21.56
C ALA A 597 -18.18 2.89 -22.52
N GLU A 598 -17.55 4.04 -22.56
CA GLU A 598 -17.82 5.04 -23.60
C GLU A 598 -17.54 4.39 -24.94
N ARG A 599 -18.56 4.28 -25.76
CA ARG A 599 -18.41 3.75 -27.11
C ARG A 599 -17.68 4.79 -27.94
N VAL A 600 -16.44 4.50 -28.32
CA VAL A 600 -15.70 5.37 -29.23
C VAL A 600 -16.39 5.36 -30.61
N VAL A 601 -16.95 6.47 -30.98
CA VAL A 601 -17.56 6.64 -32.31
C VAL A 601 -16.45 6.84 -33.33
N ILE A 602 -16.37 5.93 -34.31
CA ILE A 602 -15.37 5.98 -35.38
C ILE A 602 -15.90 6.73 -36.60
N GLY A 603 -17.22 6.72 -36.84
CA GLY A 603 -17.85 7.38 -37.95
C GLY A 603 -19.32 7.03 -38.09
N LYS A 604 -19.91 7.32 -39.22
CA LYS A 604 -21.30 6.97 -39.58
C LYS A 604 -21.34 5.71 -40.44
N CYS A 605 -22.35 4.88 -40.19
CA CYS A 605 -22.56 3.66 -40.95
C CYS A 605 -22.98 3.99 -42.41
N PRO A 606 -22.30 3.49 -43.43
CA PRO A 606 -22.66 3.76 -44.82
C PRO A 606 -23.97 3.10 -45.24
N ARG A 607 -24.47 2.11 -44.46
CA ARG A 607 -25.73 1.40 -44.78
C ARG A 607 -26.96 2.07 -44.18
N CYS A 608 -26.87 2.58 -42.93
CA CYS A 608 -28.06 3.08 -42.23
C CYS A 608 -27.87 4.45 -41.56
N GLY A 609 -26.68 5.07 -41.67
CA GLY A 609 -26.39 6.40 -41.12
C GLY A 609 -26.16 6.43 -39.61
N GLU A 610 -26.35 5.32 -38.86
CA GLU A 610 -26.16 5.25 -37.43
C GLU A 610 -24.66 5.29 -37.07
N SER A 611 -24.34 5.55 -35.81
CA SER A 611 -22.95 5.61 -35.36
C SER A 611 -22.27 4.23 -35.43
N VAL A 612 -21.03 4.19 -35.93
CA VAL A 612 -20.15 3.03 -35.91
C VAL A 612 -19.20 3.16 -34.73
N TYR A 613 -19.14 2.14 -33.89
CA TYR A 613 -18.36 2.09 -32.66
C TYR A 613 -17.14 1.20 -32.79
N GLU A 614 -16.09 1.51 -32.04
CA GLU A 614 -14.94 0.66 -31.89
C GLU A 614 -15.18 -0.46 -30.87
N GLY A 615 -15.07 -1.71 -31.28
CA GLY A 615 -15.04 -2.89 -30.43
C GLY A 615 -13.62 -3.46 -30.27
N LYS A 616 -13.44 -4.45 -29.42
CA LYS A 616 -12.15 -5.12 -29.25
C LYS A 616 -11.61 -5.72 -30.55
N LYS A 617 -12.47 -6.40 -31.33
CA LYS A 617 -12.10 -7.14 -32.54
C LYS A 617 -12.60 -6.52 -33.84
N ASN A 618 -13.46 -5.51 -33.76
CA ASN A 618 -14.16 -4.96 -34.92
C ASN A 618 -14.58 -3.49 -34.73
N TYR A 619 -15.05 -2.88 -35.83
CA TYR A 619 -15.81 -1.65 -35.82
C TYR A 619 -17.23 -2.01 -36.28
N TYR A 620 -18.25 -1.73 -35.48
CA TYR A 620 -19.63 -2.23 -35.68
C TYR A 620 -20.67 -1.11 -35.61
N CYS A 621 -21.74 -1.26 -36.38
CA CYS A 621 -22.87 -0.34 -36.37
C CYS A 621 -23.65 -0.42 -35.07
N GLY A 622 -24.05 0.70 -34.48
CA GLY A 622 -24.86 0.77 -33.27
C GLY A 622 -26.29 0.31 -33.46
N ASN A 623 -26.82 0.30 -34.66
CA ASN A 623 -28.13 -0.23 -34.99
C ASN A 623 -28.06 -1.77 -35.00
N ARG A 624 -28.77 -2.42 -34.06
CA ARG A 624 -28.79 -3.89 -33.95
C ARG A 624 -29.39 -4.59 -35.20
N SER A 625 -30.24 -3.93 -35.92
CA SER A 625 -30.82 -4.46 -37.17
C SER A 625 -29.90 -4.31 -38.38
N CYS A 626 -28.81 -3.54 -38.26
CA CYS A 626 -27.83 -3.32 -39.32
C CYS A 626 -26.63 -4.26 -39.11
N GLN A 627 -26.31 -5.08 -40.08
CA GLN A 627 -25.23 -6.04 -40.02
C GLN A 627 -23.87 -5.48 -40.46
N PHE A 628 -23.72 -4.17 -40.53
CA PHE A 628 -22.45 -3.55 -40.93
C PHE A 628 -21.37 -3.74 -39.84
N VAL A 629 -20.30 -4.47 -40.20
CA VAL A 629 -19.15 -4.74 -39.33
C VAL A 629 -17.88 -4.76 -40.17
N MET A 630 -16.85 -4.02 -39.73
CA MET A 630 -15.49 -4.09 -40.24
C MET A 630 -14.59 -4.79 -39.21
N TRP A 631 -13.95 -5.88 -39.58
CA TRP A 631 -13.12 -6.67 -38.68
C TRP A 631 -11.69 -6.14 -38.64
N LYS A 632 -11.08 -5.98 -37.44
CA LYS A 632 -9.71 -5.49 -37.28
C LYS A 632 -8.65 -6.46 -37.85
N ASN A 633 -8.96 -7.76 -37.85
CA ASN A 633 -8.19 -8.84 -38.45
C ASN A 633 -8.70 -9.22 -39.86
N ASP A 634 -9.16 -8.22 -40.62
CA ASP A 634 -9.63 -8.46 -42.00
C ASP A 634 -8.48 -8.93 -42.88
N ARG A 635 -8.73 -10.03 -43.64
CA ARG A 635 -7.76 -10.70 -44.50
C ARG A 635 -7.11 -9.76 -45.51
N PHE A 636 -7.85 -8.76 -46.03
CA PHE A 636 -7.31 -7.80 -46.97
C PHE A 636 -6.12 -7.01 -46.37
N PHE A 637 -6.24 -6.58 -45.12
CA PHE A 637 -5.17 -5.83 -44.43
C PHE A 637 -4.05 -6.77 -43.95
N GLU A 638 -4.39 -7.95 -43.43
CA GLU A 638 -3.40 -8.93 -42.95
C GLU A 638 -2.45 -9.41 -44.08
N GLU A 639 -3.03 -9.78 -45.22
CA GLU A 639 -2.24 -10.22 -46.42
C GLU A 639 -1.34 -9.09 -46.92
N ARG A 640 -1.68 -7.84 -46.68
CA ARG A 640 -0.85 -6.67 -47.06
C ARG A 640 0.05 -6.18 -45.95
N GLY A 641 0.16 -6.93 -44.88
CA GLY A 641 1.05 -6.63 -43.73
C GLY A 641 0.70 -5.34 -43.02
N LYS A 642 -0.60 -4.97 -42.94
CA LYS A 642 -1.07 -3.74 -42.32
C LYS A 642 -2.11 -4.01 -41.24
N ALA A 643 -1.94 -3.32 -40.10
CA ALA A 643 -2.97 -3.27 -39.08
C ALA A 643 -4.15 -2.37 -39.52
N PHE A 644 -5.36 -2.84 -39.36
CA PHE A 644 -6.55 -2.06 -39.63
C PHE A 644 -6.89 -1.18 -38.41
N THR A 645 -6.34 0.03 -38.41
CA THR A 645 -6.43 0.97 -37.29
C THR A 645 -7.72 1.79 -37.29
N PRO A 646 -8.11 2.36 -36.11
CA PRO A 646 -9.25 3.29 -36.02
C PRO A 646 -9.17 4.44 -37.00
N LYS A 647 -7.97 4.96 -37.27
CA LYS A 647 -7.75 6.05 -38.24
C LYS A 647 -8.08 5.66 -39.69
N ILE A 648 -7.73 4.45 -40.09
CA ILE A 648 -8.07 3.91 -41.42
C ILE A 648 -9.57 3.66 -41.49
N ALA A 649 -10.18 3.07 -40.45
CA ALA A 649 -11.61 2.82 -40.37
C ALA A 649 -12.43 4.14 -40.45
N ALA A 650 -12.02 5.17 -39.71
CA ALA A 650 -12.67 6.49 -39.75
C ALA A 650 -12.62 7.12 -41.15
N ALA A 651 -11.47 7.06 -41.83
CA ALA A 651 -11.34 7.59 -43.20
C ALA A 651 -12.21 6.82 -44.19
N LEU A 652 -12.28 5.49 -44.08
CA LEU A 652 -13.17 4.67 -44.93
C LEU A 652 -14.65 4.96 -44.70
N LEU A 653 -15.05 5.19 -43.44
CA LEU A 653 -16.43 5.53 -43.09
C LEU A 653 -16.82 6.95 -43.56
N LYS A 654 -15.87 7.91 -43.50
CA LYS A 654 -16.12 9.31 -43.85
C LYS A 654 -16.12 9.52 -45.35
N ASP A 655 -15.10 9.03 -46.05
CA ASP A 655 -14.79 9.38 -47.43
C ASP A 655 -14.93 8.20 -48.40
N GLY A 656 -15.35 7.02 -47.91
CA GLY A 656 -15.34 5.77 -48.71
C GLY A 656 -13.94 5.28 -49.07
N LYS A 657 -12.87 6.02 -48.71
CA LYS A 657 -11.49 5.75 -49.06
C LYS A 657 -10.52 6.18 -47.97
N ALA A 658 -9.37 5.46 -47.90
CA ALA A 658 -8.29 5.79 -46.94
C ALA A 658 -6.92 5.69 -47.64
N LYS A 659 -6.07 6.69 -47.49
CA LYS A 659 -4.66 6.63 -47.92
C LYS A 659 -3.88 5.80 -46.91
N VAL A 660 -3.29 4.69 -47.34
CA VAL A 660 -2.53 3.75 -46.47
C VAL A 660 -1.10 3.62 -47.01
N LYS A 661 -0.14 3.98 -46.17
CA LYS A 661 1.29 3.87 -46.51
C LYS A 661 1.83 2.47 -46.26
N GLY A 662 2.74 2.01 -47.13
CA GLY A 662 3.49 0.78 -46.96
C GLY A 662 2.63 -0.48 -47.01
N LEU A 663 1.64 -0.56 -47.92
CA LEU A 663 0.93 -1.79 -48.23
C LEU A 663 1.86 -2.77 -48.95
N ARG A 664 1.83 -4.05 -48.62
CA ARG A 664 2.61 -5.08 -49.31
C ARG A 664 1.87 -5.55 -50.58
N SER A 665 2.56 -5.56 -51.73
CA SER A 665 2.02 -6.09 -52.97
C SER A 665 1.97 -7.64 -52.92
N MET A 666 0.80 -8.20 -53.19
CA MET A 666 0.58 -9.65 -53.25
C MET A 666 1.32 -10.32 -54.41
N LYS A 667 1.68 -9.58 -55.47
CA LYS A 667 2.39 -10.10 -56.64
C LYS A 667 3.91 -10.01 -56.49
N THR A 668 4.42 -8.91 -55.96
CA THR A 668 5.88 -8.63 -55.98
C THR A 668 6.50 -8.63 -54.56
N GLY A 669 5.72 -8.71 -53.49
CA GLY A 669 6.20 -8.64 -52.13
C GLY A 669 6.71 -7.24 -51.67
N LYS A 670 6.89 -6.29 -52.61
CA LYS A 670 7.40 -4.94 -52.32
C LYS A 670 6.32 -4.08 -51.67
N THR A 671 6.75 -3.15 -50.85
CA THR A 671 5.82 -2.15 -50.19
C THR A 671 5.55 -0.98 -51.11
N TYR A 672 4.32 -0.46 -51.05
CA TYR A 672 3.87 0.72 -51.81
C TYR A 672 2.83 1.49 -51.00
N ASP A 673 2.64 2.77 -51.33
CA ASP A 673 1.58 3.62 -50.80
C ASP A 673 0.39 3.57 -51.73
N GLY A 674 -0.82 3.30 -51.18
CA GLY A 674 -2.04 3.18 -51.98
C GLY A 674 -3.26 3.75 -51.29
N THR A 675 -4.30 3.98 -52.08
CA THR A 675 -5.63 4.32 -51.57
C THR A 675 -6.46 3.06 -51.48
N VAL A 676 -6.97 2.77 -50.30
CA VAL A 676 -7.91 1.66 -50.06
C VAL A 676 -9.32 2.22 -50.17
N LEU A 677 -10.16 1.55 -50.91
CA LEU A 677 -11.59 1.87 -51.08
C LEU A 677 -12.43 0.89 -50.28
N LEU A 678 -13.48 1.40 -49.65
CA LEU A 678 -14.54 0.60 -49.03
C LEU A 678 -15.41 0.01 -50.15
N ALA A 679 -15.52 -1.30 -50.25
CA ALA A 679 -16.33 -2.01 -51.22
C ALA A 679 -17.46 -2.77 -50.51
N ASP A 680 -18.40 -2.02 -49.94
CA ASP A 680 -19.54 -2.62 -49.23
C ASP A 680 -20.64 -3.00 -50.22
N THR A 681 -20.90 -4.30 -50.28
CA THR A 681 -21.95 -4.87 -51.17
C THR A 681 -23.28 -5.12 -50.43
N GLY A 682 -23.42 -4.65 -49.18
CA GLY A 682 -24.59 -4.89 -48.35
C GLY A 682 -24.71 -6.29 -47.75
N GLY A 683 -23.77 -7.17 -48.02
CA GLY A 683 -23.73 -8.55 -47.51
C GLY A 683 -23.22 -8.66 -46.07
N LYS A 684 -23.03 -9.91 -45.64
CA LYS A 684 -22.53 -10.21 -44.26
C LYS A 684 -21.12 -9.64 -43.96
N TYR A 685 -20.29 -9.50 -44.99
CA TYR A 685 -18.90 -9.04 -44.87
C TYR A 685 -18.70 -7.76 -45.66
N VAL A 686 -17.90 -6.85 -45.15
CA VAL A 686 -17.44 -5.64 -45.82
C VAL A 686 -16.12 -5.98 -46.53
N ASN A 687 -16.01 -5.60 -47.78
CA ASN A 687 -14.80 -5.86 -48.58
C ASN A 687 -14.03 -4.55 -48.84
N TYR A 688 -12.76 -4.71 -49.21
CA TYR A 688 -11.87 -3.59 -49.54
C TYR A 688 -11.15 -3.84 -50.86
N ARG A 689 -10.81 -2.77 -51.59
CA ARG A 689 -9.99 -2.84 -52.80
C ARG A 689 -8.99 -1.69 -52.84
N VAL A 690 -7.86 -1.91 -53.50
CA VAL A 690 -6.92 -0.82 -53.78
C VAL A 690 -7.37 -0.10 -55.02
N GLU A 691 -7.38 1.23 -54.98
CA GLU A 691 -7.67 2.08 -56.14
C GLU A 691 -6.63 1.82 -57.22
N GLN A 692 -7.07 1.44 -58.42
CA GLN A 692 -6.14 1.24 -59.55
C GLN A 692 -5.70 2.63 -60.05
N ARG A 693 -4.40 2.92 -60.07
CA ARG A 693 -3.88 4.08 -60.78
C ARG A 693 -4.17 3.84 -62.28
N GLY A 694 -5.00 4.67 -62.87
CA GLY A 694 -5.17 4.66 -64.31
C GLY A 694 -3.79 4.76 -64.97
N LYS A 695 -3.51 3.85 -65.93
CA LYS A 695 -2.40 4.04 -66.84
C LYS A 695 -2.71 5.25 -67.68
N ASN A 696 -2.04 6.39 -67.41
CA ASN A 696 -1.85 7.42 -68.40
C ASN A 696 -0.67 7.03 -69.28
#